data_3a656d8b77101b4e5e35cdaff6153bbb
#
_entry.id   3a656d8b77101b4e5e35cdaff6153bbb
#
_cell.length_a   1.000
_cell.length_b   1.000
_cell.length_c   1.000
_cell.angle_alpha   90.00
_cell.angle_beta   90.00
_cell.angle_gamma   90.00
#
_symmetry.space_group_name_H-M   'P 1'
#
loop_
_entity.id
_entity.type
_entity.pdbx_description
1 polymer ?
#
loop_
_entity_poly.entity_id
_entity_poly.type
_entity_poly.pdbx_seq_one_letter_code
_entity_poly.pdbx_strand_id
1 'polypeptide(L)'
;SIYFRYTALHQNVYEKVYTDDRDVILFWKTHMLYYVKTDRIFTSLNVEVDGVKFFFDASKMTLKKSNEKREVVYAFRKVQPEDGTLVFDVAYSEKGKTTRMDDILKDIKKANGKLDDETLNKAFRVFEKQSEVDFFINKDARAFLQEQFELWLYQYLFAGQNVWSEARLAQLQALKAIAYKVIDFISQFEDELVKIWNKPKFVRNSHYVLTLDKLGGSPVLEKLFTHPKLPQQVQEWRDLGMIGEDFKLEMLTQKDAAGAPLHKQYQYLPIDTKYFSDLELDILELFDDLDAALDGWLVHSESYQGLNSLASKFSEKIQSIYIDPPFNTGEQFDYVDNFKSSTWLSLLSNKLWLTKTLLTKTGSIFVHLDHSSDYLGRILLNDFFGEENFKNQIIWYYWNKFQMRGMGAYPRNHQSIYFYARDQKENHFYPQVTPLDRPKKLKRIFWDKEKNRIQNVKDTEGKVVYDEVNDTGLDDVWDIPYLGTTSKERTGFDTQKPEELIKRIILSSSLPTEMVLDFFSGSGTTLSAAQKLRRKWLGIELGSHFNDFYINSDGEKATGILGRLKEVLAGKGNHEPCGISAEEKWTGGGFFKYYELEQYEDVLRRAHYADADLFHNPYEDPYHSYVFLRDMKMLDSVEVDEEGNKAHFHPERLYPDIDLAETLSQRRGKWIKRITAEYVEFQDGERMSLTDPDWQTIKPLVWWQ
;
A
#
# COMPACT_ATOMS: atom_id res chain seq x y z
N SER A 1 20.22 5.81 -11.13
CA SER A 1 20.12 5.26 -9.78
C SER A 1 21.36 4.44 -9.47
N ILE A 2 21.95 4.68 -8.32
CA ILE A 2 22.99 3.83 -7.78
C ILE A 2 22.27 2.56 -7.33
N TYR A 3 22.25 1.55 -8.18
CA TYR A 3 21.65 0.27 -7.87
C TYR A 3 22.54 -0.44 -6.86
N PHE A 4 22.14 -0.42 -5.61
CA PHE A 4 22.75 -1.28 -4.62
C PHE A 4 22.24 -2.70 -4.83
N ARG A 5 22.74 -3.34 -5.89
CA ARG A 5 22.63 -4.79 -5.95
C ARG A 5 23.27 -5.35 -4.69
N TYR A 6 22.64 -6.34 -4.08
CA TYR A 6 23.24 -7.12 -3.02
C TYR A 6 24.64 -7.58 -3.44
N THR A 7 25.66 -6.82 -3.04
CA THR A 7 27.04 -7.08 -3.42
C THR A 7 27.80 -7.68 -2.24
N ALA A 8 28.87 -8.41 -2.52
CA ALA A 8 29.77 -8.90 -1.48
C ALA A 8 30.31 -7.80 -0.55
N LEU A 9 30.36 -6.55 -1.01
CA LEU A 9 30.71 -5.38 -0.22
C LEU A 9 29.72 -5.10 0.92
N HIS A 10 28.43 -5.25 0.69
CA HIS A 10 27.42 -5.14 1.75
C HIS A 10 27.59 -6.20 2.84
N GLN A 11 28.07 -7.38 2.48
CA GLN A 11 28.33 -8.45 3.45
C GLN A 11 29.41 -8.08 4.47
N ASN A 12 30.35 -7.21 4.14
CA ASN A 12 31.46 -6.82 5.02
C ASN A 12 31.15 -5.62 5.90
N VAL A 13 30.20 -4.78 5.51
CA VAL A 13 29.77 -3.58 6.27
C VAL A 13 28.68 -3.92 7.28
N TYR A 14 27.95 -4.98 7.03
CA TYR A 14 26.85 -5.42 7.86
C TYR A 14 27.24 -6.70 8.57
N GLU A 15 27.15 -6.71 9.90
CA GLU A 15 27.34 -7.94 10.66
C GLU A 15 26.41 -9.02 10.09
N LYS A 16 27.00 -10.11 9.59
CA LYS A 16 26.24 -11.30 9.23
C LYS A 16 25.62 -11.88 10.49
N VAL A 17 24.32 -12.01 10.53
CA VAL A 17 23.73 -13.04 11.37
C VAL A 17 24.21 -14.37 10.81
N TYR A 18 24.83 -15.20 11.64
CA TYR A 18 25.25 -16.55 11.27
C TYR A 18 24.03 -17.40 10.95
N THR A 19 23.59 -17.34 9.71
CA THR A 19 22.67 -18.29 9.12
C THR A 19 23.33 -18.79 7.85
N ASP A 20 23.07 -20.04 7.47
CA ASP A 20 23.50 -20.59 6.19
C ASP A 20 22.84 -19.87 5.00
N ASP A 21 21.85 -19.04 5.28
CA ASP A 21 21.20 -18.17 4.33
C ASP A 21 22.05 -16.92 4.11
N ARG A 22 22.72 -16.87 2.95
CA ARG A 22 23.59 -15.75 2.55
C ARG A 22 22.85 -14.42 2.40
N ASP A 23 21.54 -14.43 2.48
CA ASP A 23 20.67 -13.29 2.22
C ASP A 23 20.20 -12.55 3.49
N VAL A 24 20.46 -13.06 4.69
CA VAL A 24 20.11 -12.39 5.93
C VAL A 24 21.19 -11.38 6.29
N ILE A 25 20.89 -10.13 6.03
CA ILE A 25 21.64 -8.98 6.51
C ILE A 25 20.90 -8.43 7.73
N LEU A 26 21.62 -8.12 8.78
CA LEU A 26 21.01 -7.52 9.96
C LEU A 26 20.24 -6.25 9.61
N PHE A 27 18.98 -6.27 9.99
CA PHE A 27 17.93 -5.33 9.62
C PHE A 27 18.29 -3.85 9.86
N TRP A 28 18.90 -3.49 11.00
CA TRP A 28 19.14 -2.07 11.35
C TRP A 28 19.98 -1.27 10.38
N LYS A 29 20.67 -1.91 9.44
CA LYS A 29 21.39 -1.20 8.39
C LYS A 29 20.58 -1.03 7.11
N THR A 30 19.52 -1.79 6.90
CA THR A 30 18.61 -1.60 5.77
C THR A 30 17.63 -0.44 5.98
N HIS A 31 17.51 0.09 7.23
CA HIS A 31 16.70 1.27 7.50
C HIS A 31 17.19 2.54 6.75
N MET A 32 18.44 2.53 6.25
CA MET A 32 18.97 3.57 5.38
C MET A 32 18.48 3.50 3.93
N LEU A 33 17.64 2.54 3.60
CA LEU A 33 17.12 2.32 2.25
C LEU A 33 15.60 2.51 2.20
N TYR A 34 15.12 3.14 1.12
CA TYR A 34 13.74 3.00 0.69
C TYR A 34 13.66 1.84 -0.28
N TYR A 35 12.77 0.89 -0.04
CA TYR A 35 12.44 -0.11 -1.03
C TYR A 35 11.43 0.47 -2.02
N VAL A 36 11.79 0.48 -3.30
CA VAL A 36 10.94 0.95 -4.38
C VAL A 36 10.39 -0.26 -5.11
N LYS A 37 9.09 -0.49 -4.96
CA LYS A 37 8.39 -1.49 -5.76
C LYS A 37 8.27 -0.96 -7.19
N THR A 38 9.07 -1.50 -8.11
CA THR A 38 9.02 -1.11 -9.51
C THR A 38 8.33 -2.17 -10.35
N ASP A 39 7.66 -1.73 -11.39
CA ASP A 39 7.27 -2.61 -12.47
C ASP A 39 8.51 -3.20 -13.12
N ARG A 40 8.45 -4.48 -13.51
CA ARG A 40 9.55 -5.15 -14.20
C ARG A 40 9.84 -4.39 -15.49
N ILE A 41 10.96 -3.68 -15.54
CA ILE A 41 11.41 -2.93 -16.72
C ILE A 41 12.46 -3.82 -17.43
N PHE A 42 12.07 -4.38 -18.56
CA PHE A 42 13.01 -5.04 -19.42
C PHE A 42 13.55 -4.00 -20.44
N THR A 43 14.87 -3.97 -20.55
CA THR A 43 15.56 -3.20 -21.61
C THR A 43 16.13 -4.16 -22.63
N SER A 44 16.29 -3.69 -23.88
CA SER A 44 16.97 -4.48 -24.91
C SER A 44 18.41 -4.79 -24.44
N LEU A 45 18.84 -6.03 -24.60
CA LEU A 45 20.08 -6.53 -24.01
C LEU A 45 20.87 -7.35 -25.02
N ASN A 46 22.19 -7.06 -25.13
CA ASN A 46 23.16 -7.92 -25.77
C ASN A 46 23.77 -8.86 -24.72
N VAL A 47 23.76 -10.16 -24.98
CA VAL A 47 24.27 -11.20 -24.09
C VAL A 47 25.13 -12.16 -24.88
N GLU A 48 26.24 -12.58 -24.31
CA GLU A 48 27.05 -13.70 -24.82
C GLU A 48 27.01 -14.86 -23.82
N VAL A 49 26.52 -16.00 -24.30
CA VAL A 49 26.40 -17.23 -23.49
C VAL A 49 27.02 -18.37 -24.23
N ASP A 50 27.97 -19.04 -23.59
CA ASP A 50 28.71 -20.20 -24.17
C ASP A 50 29.30 -19.91 -25.57
N GLY A 51 29.78 -18.64 -25.80
CA GLY A 51 30.37 -18.22 -27.06
C GLY A 51 29.34 -17.83 -28.16
N VAL A 52 28.04 -17.88 -27.87
CA VAL A 52 26.97 -17.48 -28.78
C VAL A 52 26.44 -16.10 -28.37
N LYS A 53 26.31 -15.20 -29.35
CA LYS A 53 25.80 -13.85 -29.13
C LYS A 53 24.30 -13.78 -29.36
N PHE A 54 23.60 -13.16 -28.42
CA PHE A 54 22.15 -12.94 -28.43
C PHE A 54 21.86 -11.44 -28.32
N PHE A 55 20.87 -10.97 -29.07
CA PHE A 55 20.26 -9.66 -28.88
C PHE A 55 18.78 -9.82 -28.60
N PHE A 56 18.35 -9.42 -27.42
CA PHE A 56 16.96 -9.39 -27.01
C PHE A 56 16.41 -7.98 -27.21
N ASP A 57 15.47 -7.82 -28.14
CA ASP A 57 14.83 -6.56 -28.45
C ASP A 57 13.53 -6.41 -27.63
N ALA A 58 13.62 -5.62 -26.56
CA ALA A 58 12.50 -5.30 -25.67
C ALA A 58 11.78 -3.98 -26.04
N SER A 59 12.15 -3.35 -27.19
CA SER A 59 11.61 -2.04 -27.59
C SER A 59 10.09 -2.00 -27.76
N LYS A 60 9.47 -3.14 -28.00
CA LYS A 60 8.01 -3.30 -28.16
C LYS A 60 7.31 -3.74 -26.88
N MET A 61 8.05 -3.97 -25.79
CA MET A 61 7.44 -4.35 -24.52
C MET A 61 6.69 -3.16 -23.92
N THR A 62 5.39 -3.32 -23.76
CA THR A 62 4.59 -2.35 -23.02
C THR A 62 4.89 -2.48 -21.53
N LEU A 63 4.81 -1.37 -20.78
CA LEU A 63 4.96 -1.43 -19.34
C LEU A 63 3.95 -2.40 -18.73
N LYS A 64 4.44 -3.31 -17.90
CA LYS A 64 3.63 -4.26 -17.15
C LYS A 64 3.39 -3.67 -15.78
N LYS A 65 2.13 -3.57 -15.36
CA LYS A 65 1.80 -3.22 -13.96
C LYS A 65 2.33 -4.30 -13.02
N SER A 66 2.79 -3.94 -11.84
CA SER A 66 3.48 -4.83 -10.88
C SER A 66 2.70 -6.11 -10.51
N ASN A 67 1.38 -6.11 -10.71
CA ASN A 67 0.49 -7.23 -10.39
C ASN A 67 -0.04 -7.96 -11.64
N GLU A 68 0.49 -7.68 -12.83
CA GLU A 68 -0.02 -8.27 -14.06
C GLU A 68 0.69 -9.60 -14.36
N LYS A 69 -0.05 -10.71 -14.41
CA LYS A 69 0.47 -12.05 -14.71
C LYS A 69 0.62 -12.26 -16.22
N ARG A 70 1.54 -11.55 -16.84
CA ARG A 70 1.96 -11.86 -18.21
C ARG A 70 3.37 -12.42 -18.18
N GLU A 71 3.57 -13.60 -18.73
CA GLU A 71 4.90 -14.18 -18.88
C GLU A 71 5.66 -13.51 -20.02
N VAL A 72 6.99 -13.50 -19.95
CA VAL A 72 7.81 -13.05 -21.04
C VAL A 72 7.84 -14.14 -22.11
N VAL A 73 7.56 -13.77 -23.35
CA VAL A 73 7.61 -14.69 -24.50
C VAL A 73 8.66 -14.18 -25.49
N TYR A 74 9.37 -15.14 -26.05
CA TYR A 74 10.46 -14.91 -26.96
C TYR A 74 10.07 -15.41 -28.35
N ALA A 75 10.38 -14.62 -29.37
CA ALA A 75 10.25 -15.00 -30.77
C ALA A 75 11.58 -14.77 -31.50
N PHE A 76 12.10 -15.81 -32.11
CA PHE A 76 13.29 -15.66 -32.94
C PHE A 76 12.99 -14.81 -34.18
N ARG A 77 13.79 -13.77 -34.45
CA ARG A 77 13.61 -12.86 -35.58
C ARG A 77 14.56 -13.17 -36.71
N LYS A 78 15.86 -13.19 -36.46
CA LYS A 78 16.91 -13.39 -37.49
C LYS A 78 18.28 -13.69 -36.85
N VAL A 79 19.20 -14.14 -37.70
CA VAL A 79 20.65 -14.10 -37.44
C VAL A 79 21.23 -12.86 -38.08
N GLN A 80 22.02 -12.05 -37.39
CA GLN A 80 22.74 -10.91 -37.98
C GLN A 80 23.87 -11.42 -38.83
N PRO A 81 23.96 -10.99 -40.14
CA PRO A 81 24.97 -11.50 -41.05
C PRO A 81 26.40 -11.09 -40.69
N GLU A 82 26.55 -9.98 -39.97
CA GLU A 82 27.84 -9.34 -39.69
C GLU A 82 28.66 -10.08 -38.63
N ASP A 83 28.02 -10.59 -37.59
CA ASP A 83 28.68 -11.19 -36.42
C ASP A 83 28.02 -12.46 -35.90
N GLY A 84 26.99 -12.95 -36.56
CA GLY A 84 26.26 -14.17 -36.18
C GLY A 84 25.34 -14.02 -34.97
N THR A 85 25.05 -12.80 -34.49
CA THR A 85 24.19 -12.53 -33.35
C THR A 85 22.74 -13.02 -33.60
N LEU A 86 22.21 -13.82 -32.69
CA LEU A 86 20.82 -14.27 -32.74
C LEU A 86 19.89 -13.20 -32.15
N VAL A 87 18.98 -12.68 -32.98
CA VAL A 87 18.05 -11.60 -32.59
C VAL A 87 16.71 -12.16 -32.23
N PHE A 88 16.24 -11.79 -31.04
CA PHE A 88 14.92 -12.17 -30.50
C PHE A 88 14.05 -10.94 -30.26
N ASP A 89 12.79 -11.01 -30.71
CA ASP A 89 11.73 -10.13 -30.21
C ASP A 89 11.26 -10.62 -28.85
N VAL A 90 11.14 -9.70 -27.91
CA VAL A 90 10.64 -9.99 -26.57
C VAL A 90 9.35 -9.24 -26.33
N ALA A 91 8.34 -9.92 -25.85
CA ALA A 91 7.04 -9.33 -25.53
C ALA A 91 6.43 -9.99 -24.29
N TYR A 92 5.41 -9.37 -23.75
CA TYR A 92 4.55 -10.05 -22.76
C TYR A 92 3.54 -10.94 -23.47
N SER A 93 3.28 -12.12 -22.87
CA SER A 93 2.32 -13.08 -23.42
C SER A 93 0.92 -12.46 -23.54
N GLU A 94 0.28 -12.70 -24.68
CA GLU A 94 -1.18 -12.62 -24.77
C GLU A 94 -1.74 -13.93 -24.17
N LYS A 95 -2.97 -13.90 -23.66
CA LYS A 95 -3.61 -15.03 -22.98
C LYS A 95 -3.42 -16.33 -23.79
N GLY A 96 -2.72 -17.31 -23.22
CA GLY A 96 -2.48 -18.63 -23.81
C GLY A 96 -1.30 -18.77 -24.77
N LYS A 97 -0.48 -17.72 -24.97
CA LYS A 97 0.78 -17.81 -25.73
C LYS A 97 1.96 -18.07 -24.77
N THR A 98 2.67 -19.15 -24.99
CA THR A 98 3.91 -19.50 -24.30
C THR A 98 5.07 -19.58 -25.29
N THR A 99 6.30 -19.42 -24.81
CA THR A 99 7.51 -19.62 -25.62
C THR A 99 7.63 -21.09 -26.03
N ARG A 100 7.63 -21.36 -27.34
CA ARG A 100 7.79 -22.73 -27.87
C ARG A 100 9.23 -22.95 -28.30
N MET A 101 10.02 -23.52 -27.41
CA MET A 101 11.46 -23.75 -27.60
C MET A 101 11.77 -24.56 -28.85
N ASP A 102 11.05 -25.65 -29.10
CA ASP A 102 11.25 -26.50 -30.27
C ASP A 102 11.06 -25.76 -31.60
N ASP A 103 10.12 -24.84 -31.66
CA ASP A 103 9.86 -24.05 -32.86
C ASP A 103 10.97 -23.00 -33.09
N ILE A 104 11.43 -22.37 -32.01
CA ILE A 104 12.58 -21.44 -32.04
C ILE A 104 13.85 -22.14 -32.54
N LEU A 105 14.19 -23.30 -32.00
CA LEU A 105 15.36 -24.07 -32.43
C LEU A 105 15.28 -24.52 -33.89
N LYS A 106 14.07 -24.92 -34.38
CA LYS A 106 13.85 -25.20 -35.80
C LYS A 106 14.09 -23.99 -36.70
N ASP A 107 13.60 -22.81 -36.28
CA ASP A 107 13.75 -21.60 -37.07
C ASP A 107 15.19 -21.07 -37.07
N ILE A 108 15.91 -21.19 -35.94
CA ILE A 108 17.36 -20.90 -35.87
C ILE A 108 18.12 -21.84 -36.83
N LYS A 109 17.78 -23.13 -36.83
CA LYS A 109 18.42 -24.13 -37.73
C LYS A 109 18.15 -23.83 -39.22
N LYS A 110 16.93 -23.39 -39.55
CA LYS A 110 16.59 -22.92 -40.93
C LYS A 110 17.42 -21.69 -41.35
N ALA A 111 17.75 -20.83 -40.41
CA ALA A 111 18.56 -19.65 -40.62
C ALA A 111 20.08 -19.91 -40.54
N ASN A 112 20.51 -21.19 -40.71
CA ASN A 112 21.90 -21.68 -40.60
C ASN A 112 22.60 -21.44 -39.24
N GLY A 113 21.82 -21.17 -38.17
CA GLY A 113 22.33 -21.10 -36.80
C GLY A 113 22.48 -22.48 -36.21
N LYS A 114 23.46 -22.65 -35.31
CA LYS A 114 23.64 -23.86 -34.48
C LYS A 114 23.48 -23.45 -33.03
N LEU A 115 22.47 -23.97 -32.35
CA LEU A 115 22.21 -23.69 -30.96
C LEU A 115 21.61 -24.95 -30.31
N ASP A 116 22.04 -25.26 -29.10
CA ASP A 116 21.42 -26.29 -28.26
C ASP A 116 20.39 -25.64 -27.30
N ASP A 117 19.53 -26.49 -26.79
CA ASP A 117 18.45 -26.08 -25.90
C ASP A 117 18.96 -25.52 -24.56
N GLU A 118 20.08 -26.02 -24.07
CA GLU A 118 20.67 -25.57 -22.80
C GLU A 118 21.23 -24.16 -22.90
N THR A 119 21.95 -23.83 -23.94
CA THR A 119 22.49 -22.49 -24.19
C THR A 119 21.38 -21.45 -24.41
N LEU A 120 20.31 -21.84 -25.14
CA LEU A 120 19.15 -20.97 -25.33
C LEU A 120 18.42 -20.67 -24.01
N ASN A 121 18.18 -21.72 -23.18
CA ASN A 121 17.59 -21.54 -21.86
C ASN A 121 18.45 -20.66 -20.93
N LYS A 122 19.77 -20.81 -20.97
CA LYS A 122 20.69 -19.97 -20.22
C LYS A 122 20.56 -18.51 -20.66
N ALA A 123 20.49 -18.25 -21.98
CA ALA A 123 20.35 -16.90 -22.52
C ALA A 123 19.03 -16.24 -22.09
N PHE A 124 17.92 -16.97 -22.11
CA PHE A 124 16.62 -16.47 -21.62
C PHE A 124 16.67 -16.16 -20.13
N ARG A 125 17.24 -17.03 -19.31
CA ARG A 125 17.44 -16.76 -17.87
C ARG A 125 18.31 -15.54 -17.60
N VAL A 126 19.36 -15.30 -18.42
CA VAL A 126 20.17 -14.09 -18.27
C VAL A 126 19.36 -12.84 -18.60
N PHE A 127 18.53 -12.90 -19.63
CA PHE A 127 17.62 -11.79 -19.96
C PHE A 127 16.60 -11.55 -18.83
N GLU A 128 15.97 -12.60 -18.32
CA GLU A 128 14.96 -12.52 -17.24
C GLU A 128 15.55 -12.02 -15.92
N LYS A 129 16.82 -12.29 -15.63
CA LYS A 129 17.51 -11.78 -14.45
C LYS A 129 17.56 -10.26 -14.34
N GLN A 130 17.36 -9.51 -15.44
CA GLN A 130 17.21 -8.04 -15.37
C GLN A 130 16.05 -7.64 -14.48
N SER A 131 15.00 -8.46 -14.42
CA SER A 131 13.77 -8.16 -13.68
C SER A 131 13.78 -8.64 -12.22
N GLU A 132 14.81 -9.36 -11.80
CA GLU A 132 14.94 -9.85 -10.40
C GLU A 132 15.64 -8.84 -9.49
N VAL A 133 15.90 -7.62 -9.96
CA VAL A 133 16.61 -6.60 -9.19
C VAL A 133 15.59 -5.80 -8.40
N ASP A 134 15.63 -5.92 -7.08
CA ASP A 134 14.98 -4.98 -6.18
C ASP A 134 15.64 -3.61 -6.28
N PHE A 135 14.84 -2.57 -6.40
CA PHE A 135 15.34 -1.20 -6.46
C PHE A 135 15.27 -0.57 -5.07
N PHE A 136 16.38 0.04 -4.67
CA PHE A 136 16.47 0.75 -3.41
C PHE A 136 16.97 2.17 -3.68
N ILE A 137 16.44 3.12 -2.93
CA ILE A 137 16.95 4.49 -2.86
C ILE A 137 17.69 4.62 -1.53
N ASN A 138 18.96 5.01 -1.56
CA ASN A 138 19.72 5.24 -0.33
C ASN A 138 19.31 6.61 0.24
N LYS A 139 18.90 6.64 1.51
CA LYS A 139 18.46 7.85 2.20
C LYS A 139 19.58 8.88 2.38
N ASP A 140 20.82 8.42 2.46
CA ASP A 140 22.05 9.24 2.56
C ASP A 140 23.20 8.54 1.83
N ALA A 141 23.16 8.60 0.51
CA ALA A 141 24.19 7.98 -0.33
C ALA A 141 25.57 8.59 -0.13
N ARG A 142 25.62 9.90 0.19
CA ARG A 142 26.87 10.61 0.46
C ARG A 142 27.60 10.02 1.66
N ALA A 143 26.95 9.96 2.81
CA ALA A 143 27.54 9.39 4.02
C ALA A 143 27.93 7.92 3.81
N PHE A 144 27.09 7.14 3.16
CA PHE A 144 27.38 5.74 2.85
C PHE A 144 28.62 5.59 1.98
N LEU A 145 28.71 6.32 0.87
CA LEU A 145 29.86 6.21 -0.03
C LEU A 145 31.16 6.73 0.59
N GLN A 146 31.09 7.77 1.43
CA GLN A 146 32.24 8.27 2.17
C GLN A 146 32.72 7.23 3.18
N GLU A 147 31.83 6.61 3.95
CA GLU A 147 32.19 5.53 4.89
C GLU A 147 32.85 4.34 4.15
N GLN A 148 32.28 3.90 3.00
CA GLN A 148 32.85 2.81 2.21
C GLN A 148 34.24 3.17 1.67
N PHE A 149 34.41 4.40 1.20
CA PHE A 149 35.70 4.86 0.71
C PHE A 149 36.73 4.94 1.84
N GLU A 150 36.37 5.42 3.02
CA GLU A 150 37.26 5.47 4.19
C GLU A 150 37.68 4.09 4.67
N LEU A 151 36.75 3.12 4.70
CA LEU A 151 37.06 1.73 5.00
C LEU A 151 38.05 1.13 3.99
N TRP A 152 37.82 1.39 2.69
CA TRP A 152 38.74 0.95 1.65
C TRP A 152 40.11 1.61 1.78
N LEU A 153 40.15 2.92 2.04
CA LEU A 153 41.37 3.68 2.23
C LEU A 153 42.17 3.14 3.45
N TYR A 154 41.46 2.83 4.52
CA TYR A 154 42.04 2.24 5.71
C TYR A 154 42.66 0.85 5.43
N GLN A 155 41.91 -0.03 4.75
CA GLN A 155 42.43 -1.34 4.31
C GLN A 155 43.64 -1.20 3.39
N TYR A 156 43.61 -0.26 2.44
CA TYR A 156 44.74 0.02 1.57
C TYR A 156 45.97 0.50 2.31
N LEU A 157 45.80 1.34 3.35
CA LEU A 157 46.89 1.82 4.22
C LEU A 157 47.57 0.67 4.97
N PHE A 158 46.81 -0.30 5.44
CA PHE A 158 47.32 -1.39 6.27
C PHE A 158 47.67 -2.67 5.51
N ALA A 159 47.31 -2.79 4.25
CA ALA A 159 47.57 -3.98 3.43
C ALA A 159 48.98 -4.07 2.87
N GLY A 160 49.80 -3.02 2.99
CA GLY A 160 51.16 -2.95 2.45
C GLY A 160 52.23 -2.85 3.53
N GLN A 161 53.49 -3.17 3.16
CA GLN A 161 54.64 -2.97 4.05
C GLN A 161 54.75 -1.51 4.52
N ASN A 162 54.92 -1.32 5.80
CA ASN A 162 54.76 -0.08 6.57
C ASN A 162 55.79 1.03 6.26
N VAL A 163 55.86 1.53 5.05
CA VAL A 163 56.65 2.73 4.76
C VAL A 163 55.69 3.93 4.62
N TRP A 164 55.55 4.66 5.70
CA TRP A 164 54.79 5.91 5.76
C TRP A 164 55.70 7.07 5.34
N SER A 165 55.84 7.31 4.05
CA SER A 165 56.55 8.50 3.58
C SER A 165 55.58 9.68 3.49
N GLU A 166 56.10 10.90 3.71
CA GLU A 166 55.35 12.14 3.61
C GLU A 166 54.68 12.32 2.25
N ALA A 167 55.40 11.92 1.20
CA ALA A 167 54.85 11.91 -0.17
C ALA A 167 53.66 10.98 -0.35
N ARG A 168 53.66 9.80 0.31
CA ARG A 168 52.52 8.87 0.24
C ARG A 168 51.29 9.41 1.01
N LEU A 169 51.50 10.04 2.14
CA LEU A 169 50.41 10.68 2.88
C LEU A 169 49.80 11.83 2.09
N ALA A 170 50.61 12.67 1.42
CA ALA A 170 50.09 13.70 0.53
C ALA A 170 49.30 13.16 -0.64
N GLN A 171 49.76 12.06 -1.26
CA GLN A 171 49.01 11.37 -2.33
C GLN A 171 47.66 10.83 -1.84
N LEU A 172 47.59 10.26 -0.63
CA LEU A 172 46.36 9.73 -0.07
C LEU A 172 45.38 10.87 0.30
N GLN A 173 45.87 12.00 0.76
CA GLN A 173 45.05 13.18 1.02
C GLN A 173 44.47 13.73 -0.28
N ALA A 174 45.27 13.82 -1.35
CA ALA A 174 44.83 14.24 -2.67
C ALA A 174 43.79 13.26 -3.24
N LEU A 175 44.04 11.94 -3.10
CA LEU A 175 43.08 10.90 -3.50
C LEU A 175 41.76 11.02 -2.75
N LYS A 176 41.81 11.23 -1.42
CA LYS A 176 40.59 11.43 -0.60
C LYS A 176 39.82 12.67 -1.06
N ALA A 177 40.50 13.79 -1.33
CA ALA A 177 39.86 15.02 -1.77
C ALA A 177 39.16 14.86 -3.13
N ILE A 178 39.80 14.16 -4.08
CA ILE A 178 39.21 13.85 -5.40
C ILE A 178 38.04 12.89 -5.24
N ALA A 179 38.21 11.81 -4.47
CA ALA A 179 37.15 10.82 -4.24
C ALA A 179 35.91 11.44 -3.61
N TYR A 180 36.08 12.35 -2.66
CA TYR A 180 34.94 13.03 -2.03
C TYR A 180 34.18 13.93 -3.01
N LYS A 181 34.86 14.64 -3.91
CA LYS A 181 34.18 15.39 -4.98
C LYS A 181 33.38 14.48 -5.91
N VAL A 182 33.95 13.33 -6.28
CA VAL A 182 33.25 12.34 -7.09
C VAL A 182 32.03 11.75 -6.33
N ILE A 183 32.20 11.48 -5.03
CA ILE A 183 31.12 11.00 -4.17
C ILE A 183 30.01 12.06 -4.07
N ASP A 184 30.37 13.32 -3.83
CA ASP A 184 29.42 14.43 -3.77
C ASP A 184 28.62 14.55 -5.06
N PHE A 185 29.27 14.41 -6.22
CA PHE A 185 28.60 14.40 -7.51
C PHE A 185 27.64 13.20 -7.70
N ILE A 186 28.09 11.99 -7.39
CA ILE A 186 27.28 10.78 -7.56
C ILE A 186 26.09 10.74 -6.59
N SER A 187 26.29 11.19 -5.33
CA SER A 187 25.27 11.15 -4.30
C SER A 187 24.08 12.06 -4.61
N GLN A 188 24.28 13.16 -5.34
CA GLN A 188 23.19 14.06 -5.73
C GLN A 188 22.08 13.34 -6.46
N PHE A 189 22.43 12.33 -7.27
CA PHE A 189 21.47 11.53 -7.99
C PHE A 189 20.52 10.79 -7.05
N GLU A 190 21.04 10.17 -5.99
CA GLU A 190 20.21 9.51 -4.97
C GLU A 190 19.45 10.55 -4.13
N ASP A 191 20.05 11.68 -3.82
CA ASP A 191 19.38 12.75 -3.08
C ASP A 191 18.15 13.30 -3.82
N GLU A 192 18.24 13.44 -5.13
CA GLU A 192 17.10 13.84 -5.96
C GLU A 192 16.00 12.75 -5.98
N LEU A 193 16.37 11.47 -6.07
CA LEU A 193 15.42 10.37 -5.96
C LEU A 193 14.73 10.34 -4.58
N VAL A 194 15.49 10.57 -3.50
CA VAL A 194 14.95 10.68 -2.13
C VAL A 194 13.93 11.82 -2.04
N LYS A 195 14.26 12.97 -2.62
CA LYS A 195 13.36 14.13 -2.64
C LYS A 195 12.05 13.82 -3.39
N ILE A 196 12.15 13.22 -4.57
CA ILE A 196 10.97 12.79 -5.35
C ILE A 196 10.15 11.76 -4.60
N TRP A 197 10.82 10.80 -3.94
CA TRP A 197 10.15 9.76 -3.15
C TRP A 197 9.36 10.35 -1.99
N ASN A 198 9.96 11.28 -1.24
CA ASN A 198 9.38 11.89 -0.05
C ASN A 198 8.47 13.10 -0.33
N LYS A 199 8.49 13.64 -1.55
CA LYS A 199 7.64 14.77 -1.86
C LYS A 199 6.16 14.42 -1.64
N PRO A 200 5.35 15.33 -1.06
CA PRO A 200 3.91 15.16 -1.01
C PRO A 200 3.34 14.96 -2.42
N LYS A 201 2.25 14.21 -2.53
CA LYS A 201 1.66 13.85 -3.82
C LYS A 201 0.41 14.67 -4.10
N PHE A 202 0.17 14.99 -5.38
CA PHE A 202 -1.12 15.50 -5.81
C PHE A 202 -2.19 14.43 -5.69
N VAL A 203 -3.37 14.84 -5.23
CA VAL A 203 -4.59 14.02 -5.28
C VAL A 203 -5.18 14.11 -6.67
N ARG A 204 -5.53 12.97 -7.25
CA ARG A 204 -6.03 12.84 -8.62
C ARG A 204 -7.25 11.93 -8.67
N ASN A 205 -8.05 12.04 -9.73
CA ASN A 205 -9.20 11.16 -9.99
C ASN A 205 -10.07 10.97 -8.73
N SER A 206 -10.42 12.09 -8.10
CA SER A 206 -11.16 12.09 -6.84
C SER A 206 -12.66 12.02 -7.09
N HIS A 207 -13.34 11.09 -6.41
CA HIS A 207 -14.77 10.89 -6.53
C HIS A 207 -15.38 10.51 -5.18
N TYR A 208 -16.68 10.63 -5.10
CA TYR A 208 -17.47 10.31 -3.93
C TYR A 208 -18.50 9.23 -4.25
N VAL A 209 -18.70 8.34 -3.29
CA VAL A 209 -19.76 7.34 -3.33
C VAL A 209 -20.67 7.56 -2.13
N LEU A 210 -21.96 7.77 -2.38
CA LEU A 210 -22.96 8.01 -1.34
C LEU A 210 -24.26 7.30 -1.68
N THR A 211 -25.02 6.92 -0.67
CA THR A 211 -26.30 6.26 -0.86
C THR A 211 -27.45 7.25 -1.13
N LEU A 212 -28.47 6.84 -1.89
CA LEU A 212 -29.58 7.68 -2.31
C LEU A 212 -30.33 8.34 -1.16
N ASP A 213 -30.39 7.72 0.01
CA ASP A 213 -31.01 8.29 1.22
C ASP A 213 -30.36 9.61 1.64
N LYS A 214 -29.07 9.79 1.36
CA LYS A 214 -28.33 11.04 1.64
C LYS A 214 -28.78 12.21 0.75
N LEU A 215 -29.35 11.90 -0.41
CA LEU A 215 -29.91 12.88 -1.36
C LEU A 215 -31.41 13.13 -1.14
N GLY A 216 -32.04 12.35 -0.26
CA GLY A 216 -33.49 12.33 -0.09
C GLY A 216 -34.09 13.71 0.19
N GLY A 217 -35.06 14.12 -0.66
CA GLY A 217 -35.75 15.37 -0.53
C GLY A 217 -35.03 16.59 -1.12
N SER A 218 -33.83 16.45 -1.66
CA SER A 218 -33.10 17.54 -2.32
C SER A 218 -33.45 17.66 -3.81
N PRO A 219 -33.34 18.86 -4.42
CA PRO A 219 -33.49 19.04 -5.87
C PRO A 219 -32.46 18.26 -6.69
N VAL A 220 -31.32 17.90 -6.08
CA VAL A 220 -30.24 17.11 -6.71
C VAL A 220 -30.73 15.73 -7.12
N LEU A 221 -31.61 15.11 -6.34
CA LEU A 221 -32.19 13.80 -6.66
C LEU A 221 -32.97 13.82 -7.98
N GLU A 222 -33.73 14.88 -8.26
CA GLU A 222 -34.47 15.04 -9.51
C GLU A 222 -33.53 15.23 -10.70
N LYS A 223 -32.47 16.06 -10.53
CA LYS A 223 -31.42 16.24 -11.54
C LYS A 223 -30.74 14.91 -11.86
N LEU A 224 -30.43 14.13 -10.82
CA LEU A 224 -29.80 12.82 -10.97
C LEU A 224 -30.67 11.86 -11.80
N PHE A 225 -31.98 11.75 -11.53
CA PHE A 225 -32.87 10.84 -12.22
C PHE A 225 -33.10 11.20 -13.70
N THR A 226 -32.84 12.44 -14.09
CA THR A 226 -32.90 12.88 -15.47
C THR A 226 -31.53 12.96 -16.16
N HIS A 227 -30.46 12.60 -15.45
CA HIS A 227 -29.09 12.77 -15.94
C HIS A 227 -28.75 11.77 -17.07
N PRO A 228 -28.08 12.20 -18.17
CA PRO A 228 -27.77 11.35 -19.32
C PRO A 228 -26.90 10.13 -18.99
N LYS A 229 -26.08 10.20 -17.95
CA LYS A 229 -25.20 9.10 -17.51
C LYS A 229 -25.83 8.16 -16.46
N LEU A 230 -27.07 8.41 -16.03
CA LEU A 230 -27.76 7.52 -15.10
C LEU A 230 -27.82 6.05 -15.58
N PRO A 231 -28.00 5.74 -16.88
CA PRO A 231 -27.95 4.37 -17.36
C PRO A 231 -26.62 3.65 -17.06
N GLN A 232 -25.50 4.37 -17.01
CA GLN A 232 -24.19 3.81 -16.65
C GLN A 232 -24.15 3.40 -15.18
N GLN A 233 -24.69 4.25 -14.29
CA GLN A 233 -24.84 3.94 -12.86
C GLN A 233 -25.76 2.74 -12.65
N VAL A 234 -26.87 2.66 -13.36
CA VAL A 234 -27.79 1.51 -13.30
C VAL A 234 -27.10 0.22 -13.77
N GLN A 235 -26.25 0.31 -14.80
CA GLN A 235 -25.47 -0.82 -15.26
C GLN A 235 -24.47 -1.28 -14.21
N GLU A 236 -23.79 -0.36 -13.52
CA GLU A 236 -22.89 -0.68 -12.40
C GLU A 236 -23.64 -1.41 -11.28
N TRP A 237 -24.85 -0.98 -10.90
CA TRP A 237 -25.68 -1.67 -9.92
C TRP A 237 -26.04 -3.12 -10.35
N ARG A 238 -26.30 -3.33 -11.66
CA ARG A 238 -26.53 -4.70 -12.19
C ARG A 238 -25.27 -5.54 -12.14
N ASP A 239 -24.16 -4.99 -12.59
CA ASP A 239 -22.87 -5.69 -12.63
C ASP A 239 -22.40 -6.11 -11.23
N LEU A 240 -22.71 -5.30 -10.20
CA LEU A 240 -22.47 -5.58 -8.79
C LEU A 240 -23.61 -6.37 -8.11
N GLY A 241 -24.64 -6.81 -8.88
CA GLY A 241 -25.73 -7.63 -8.35
C GLY A 241 -26.65 -6.94 -7.33
N MET A 242 -26.63 -5.60 -7.25
CA MET A 242 -27.46 -4.84 -6.30
C MET A 242 -28.92 -4.77 -6.71
N ILE A 243 -29.21 -4.88 -8.01
CA ILE A 243 -30.54 -4.88 -8.61
C ILE A 243 -30.70 -6.02 -9.59
N GLY A 244 -31.95 -6.52 -9.75
CA GLY A 244 -32.28 -7.59 -10.70
C GLY A 244 -32.50 -7.09 -12.12
N GLU A 245 -32.69 -8.04 -13.03
CA GLU A 245 -33.00 -7.80 -14.46
C GLU A 245 -34.31 -7.03 -14.66
N ASP A 246 -35.28 -7.24 -13.77
CA ASP A 246 -36.59 -6.63 -13.75
C ASP A 246 -36.65 -5.21 -13.21
N PHE A 247 -35.53 -4.69 -12.75
CA PHE A 247 -35.43 -3.35 -12.17
C PHE A 247 -35.73 -2.27 -13.20
N LYS A 248 -36.64 -1.34 -12.80
CA LYS A 248 -36.98 -0.12 -13.54
C LYS A 248 -36.80 1.11 -12.67
N LEU A 249 -36.44 2.22 -13.28
CA LEU A 249 -36.16 3.48 -12.54
C LEU A 249 -37.38 3.99 -11.76
N GLU A 250 -38.58 3.74 -12.27
CA GLU A 250 -39.83 4.14 -11.58
C GLU A 250 -39.99 3.45 -10.23
N MET A 251 -39.33 2.30 -10.01
CA MET A 251 -39.35 1.60 -8.73
C MET A 251 -38.62 2.37 -7.62
N LEU A 252 -37.68 3.25 -7.96
CA LEU A 252 -36.94 4.07 -6.99
C LEU A 252 -37.85 5.05 -6.27
N THR A 253 -38.86 5.62 -6.97
CA THR A 253 -39.73 6.68 -6.47
C THR A 253 -41.13 6.16 -6.14
N GLN A 254 -41.38 4.86 -6.25
CA GLN A 254 -42.62 4.28 -5.80
C GLN A 254 -42.81 4.53 -4.31
N LYS A 255 -43.75 5.43 -3.98
CA LYS A 255 -44.04 5.78 -2.59
C LYS A 255 -44.48 4.54 -1.83
N ASP A 256 -43.81 4.28 -0.72
CA ASP A 256 -44.30 3.30 0.25
C ASP A 256 -45.54 3.83 1.02
N ALA A 257 -46.11 3.00 1.88
CA ALA A 257 -47.25 3.39 2.69
C ALA A 257 -47.00 4.60 3.62
N ALA A 258 -45.72 4.96 3.84
CA ALA A 258 -45.30 6.10 4.65
C ALA A 258 -45.05 7.37 3.83
N GLY A 259 -45.16 7.31 2.47
CA GLY A 259 -44.96 8.46 1.59
C GLY A 259 -43.56 8.96 1.42
N ALA A 260 -42.56 8.12 1.75
CA ALA A 260 -41.15 8.44 1.61
C ALA A 260 -40.78 8.78 0.14
N PRO A 261 -39.82 9.70 -0.10
CA PRO A 261 -39.42 10.10 -1.45
C PRO A 261 -38.73 8.98 -2.24
N LEU A 262 -38.16 7.99 -1.54
CA LEU A 262 -37.49 6.81 -2.10
C LEU A 262 -38.10 5.53 -1.55
N HIS A 263 -38.20 4.51 -2.41
CA HIS A 263 -38.64 3.19 -2.01
C HIS A 263 -37.62 2.57 -1.03
N LYS A 264 -38.08 2.06 0.10
CA LYS A 264 -37.25 1.54 1.21
C LYS A 264 -36.24 0.49 0.80
N GLN A 265 -36.56 -0.33 -0.22
CA GLN A 265 -35.68 -1.38 -0.74
C GLN A 265 -34.45 -0.81 -1.45
N TYR A 266 -34.56 0.36 -2.08
CA TYR A 266 -33.54 0.95 -2.95
C TYR A 266 -32.88 2.20 -2.39
N GLN A 267 -33.30 2.64 -1.20
CA GLN A 267 -32.79 3.88 -0.57
C GLN A 267 -31.26 3.88 -0.35
N TYR A 268 -30.66 2.72 -0.22
CA TYR A 268 -29.22 2.56 0.00
C TYR A 268 -28.43 2.20 -1.26
N LEU A 269 -29.02 2.30 -2.46
CA LEU A 269 -28.23 2.16 -3.68
C LEU A 269 -27.18 3.26 -3.77
N PRO A 270 -25.89 2.91 -4.00
CA PRO A 270 -24.82 3.90 -4.03
C PRO A 270 -24.79 4.65 -5.36
N ILE A 271 -24.58 5.94 -5.29
CA ILE A 271 -24.29 6.83 -6.42
C ILE A 271 -22.79 7.13 -6.40
N ASP A 272 -22.14 7.03 -7.56
CA ASP A 272 -20.74 7.36 -7.75
C ASP A 272 -20.60 8.64 -8.58
N THR A 273 -19.98 9.68 -8.03
CA THR A 273 -19.81 10.97 -8.70
C THR A 273 -18.93 10.91 -9.95
N LYS A 274 -18.19 9.80 -10.18
CA LYS A 274 -17.48 9.60 -11.46
C LYS A 274 -18.39 9.68 -12.69
N TYR A 275 -19.67 9.36 -12.53
CA TYR A 275 -20.68 9.48 -13.57
C TYR A 275 -21.36 10.85 -13.61
N PHE A 276 -21.26 11.63 -12.53
CA PHE A 276 -22.05 12.86 -12.30
C PHE A 276 -21.14 14.01 -11.85
N SER A 277 -19.99 14.17 -12.52
CA SER A 277 -18.99 15.19 -12.17
C SER A 277 -19.53 16.61 -12.23
N ASP A 278 -20.52 16.87 -13.09
CA ASP A 278 -21.24 18.15 -13.19
C ASP A 278 -22.21 18.42 -12.04
N LEU A 279 -22.66 17.37 -11.33
CA LEU A 279 -23.51 17.47 -10.14
C LEU A 279 -22.73 17.36 -8.83
N GLU A 280 -21.43 17.10 -8.89
CA GLU A 280 -20.63 16.82 -7.69
C GLU A 280 -20.68 17.94 -6.68
N LEU A 281 -20.48 19.20 -7.09
CA LEU A 281 -20.56 20.33 -6.18
C LEU A 281 -21.97 20.50 -5.58
N ASP A 282 -23.03 20.32 -6.37
CA ASP A 282 -24.41 20.36 -5.89
C ASP A 282 -24.67 19.28 -4.81
N ILE A 283 -24.07 18.09 -5.00
CA ILE A 283 -24.14 16.97 -4.04
C ILE A 283 -23.40 17.34 -2.75
N LEU A 284 -22.18 17.87 -2.86
CA LEU A 284 -21.34 18.20 -1.72
C LEU A 284 -21.89 19.36 -0.88
N GLU A 285 -22.61 20.29 -1.50
CA GLU A 285 -23.29 21.39 -0.80
C GLU A 285 -24.42 20.94 0.14
N LEU A 286 -24.90 19.71 0.02
CA LEU A 286 -25.90 19.14 0.93
C LEU A 286 -25.34 18.87 2.34
N PHE A 287 -24.02 18.87 2.51
CA PHE A 287 -23.37 18.54 3.77
C PHE A 287 -22.79 19.80 4.43
N ASP A 288 -23.18 20.04 5.68
CA ASP A 288 -22.68 21.18 6.47
C ASP A 288 -21.19 21.08 6.79
N ASP A 289 -20.68 19.87 6.93
CA ASP A 289 -19.28 19.54 7.18
C ASP A 289 -18.93 18.25 6.42
N LEU A 290 -18.20 18.43 5.32
CA LEU A 290 -17.96 17.37 4.34
C LEU A 290 -17.15 16.19 4.94
N ASP A 291 -15.95 16.47 5.48
CA ASP A 291 -15.10 15.41 6.03
C ASP A 291 -15.72 14.77 7.30
N ALA A 292 -16.52 15.52 8.06
CA ALA A 292 -17.27 14.95 9.18
C ALA A 292 -18.37 13.99 8.72
N ALA A 293 -18.99 14.26 7.56
CA ALA A 293 -20.04 13.43 6.99
C ALA A 293 -19.53 12.15 6.33
N LEU A 294 -18.24 12.10 5.93
CA LEU A 294 -17.62 10.89 5.34
C LEU A 294 -17.46 9.79 6.38
N ASP A 295 -17.78 8.57 5.98
CA ASP A 295 -17.50 7.34 6.72
C ASP A 295 -16.08 6.85 6.46
N GLY A 296 -15.50 7.15 5.28
CA GLY A 296 -14.16 6.67 4.97
C GLY A 296 -13.50 7.30 3.75
N TRP A 297 -12.22 6.97 3.60
CA TRP A 297 -11.36 7.36 2.49
C TRP A 297 -10.66 6.14 1.93
N LEU A 298 -10.78 5.90 0.62
CA LEU A 298 -10.08 4.84 -0.10
C LEU A 298 -9.05 5.48 -1.03
N VAL A 299 -7.78 5.15 -0.84
CA VAL A 299 -6.64 5.82 -1.51
C VAL A 299 -5.89 4.81 -2.39
N HIS A 300 -5.83 5.08 -3.69
CA HIS A 300 -5.02 4.32 -4.63
C HIS A 300 -3.59 4.83 -4.64
N SER A 301 -2.71 4.15 -3.94
CA SER A 301 -1.30 4.53 -3.81
C SER A 301 -0.43 3.38 -3.30
N GLU A 302 0.89 3.49 -3.53
CA GLU A 302 1.86 2.74 -2.74
C GLU A 302 1.75 3.16 -1.27
N SER A 303 1.79 2.17 -0.37
CA SER A 303 1.46 2.37 1.05
C SER A 303 2.31 3.45 1.74
N TYR A 304 3.65 3.48 1.49
CA TYR A 304 4.51 4.50 2.09
C TYR A 304 4.17 5.91 1.59
N GLN A 305 3.97 6.06 0.28
CA GLN A 305 3.64 7.35 -0.32
C GLN A 305 2.27 7.84 0.12
N GLY A 306 1.30 6.91 0.22
CA GLY A 306 -0.01 7.19 0.78
C GLY A 306 0.09 7.67 2.23
N LEU A 307 0.73 6.91 3.11
CA LEU A 307 0.93 7.28 4.51
C LEU A 307 1.65 8.62 4.67
N ASN A 308 2.70 8.86 3.88
CA ASN A 308 3.48 10.09 3.94
C ASN A 308 2.64 11.33 3.52
N SER A 309 1.84 11.21 2.46
CA SER A 309 0.98 12.30 1.98
C SER A 309 -0.16 12.60 2.96
N LEU A 310 -0.70 11.56 3.60
CA LEU A 310 -1.81 11.66 4.56
C LEU A 310 -1.38 12.04 5.98
N ALA A 311 -0.07 11.97 6.28
CA ALA A 311 0.46 12.10 7.63
C ALA A 311 0.01 13.40 8.33
N SER A 312 -0.03 14.53 7.62
CA SER A 312 -0.45 15.80 8.20
C SER A 312 -1.94 15.84 8.53
N LYS A 313 -2.82 15.38 7.60
CA LYS A 313 -4.29 15.41 7.78
C LYS A 313 -4.76 14.45 8.87
N PHE A 314 -4.13 13.26 8.96
CA PHE A 314 -4.54 12.21 9.88
C PHE A 314 -3.63 12.04 11.10
N SER A 315 -2.74 13.02 11.38
CA SER A 315 -1.88 13.02 12.57
C SER A 315 -2.71 12.87 13.85
N GLU A 316 -2.39 11.85 14.66
CA GLU A 316 -3.09 11.52 15.92
C GLU A 316 -4.62 11.36 15.79
N LYS A 317 -5.09 10.85 14.64
CA LYS A 317 -6.53 10.61 14.38
C LYS A 317 -6.90 9.14 14.34
N ILE A 318 -5.94 8.25 14.14
CA ILE A 318 -6.20 6.81 13.98
C ILE A 318 -6.24 6.12 15.33
N GLN A 319 -7.36 5.49 15.65
CA GLN A 319 -7.53 4.75 16.90
C GLN A 319 -7.07 3.31 16.80
N SER A 320 -7.30 2.66 15.66
CA SER A 320 -6.91 1.27 15.43
C SER A 320 -6.27 1.11 14.07
N ILE A 321 -5.12 0.45 14.01
CA ILE A 321 -4.49 0.03 12.76
C ILE A 321 -4.51 -1.49 12.70
N TYR A 322 -5.00 -2.05 11.61
CA TYR A 322 -4.80 -3.44 11.27
C TYR A 322 -4.11 -3.52 9.93
N ILE A 323 -3.08 -4.36 9.84
CA ILE A 323 -2.38 -4.63 8.58
C ILE A 323 -2.11 -6.12 8.40
N ASP A 324 -2.22 -6.53 7.14
CA ASP A 324 -1.93 -7.86 6.64
C ASP A 324 -0.91 -7.74 5.48
N PRO A 325 0.37 -7.43 5.79
CA PRO A 325 1.39 -7.20 4.77
C PRO A 325 1.74 -8.49 4.04
N PRO A 326 2.38 -8.44 2.84
CA PRO A 326 2.93 -9.62 2.20
C PRO A 326 3.77 -10.44 3.19
N PHE A 327 3.55 -11.77 3.23
CA PHE A 327 4.17 -12.64 4.25
C PHE A 327 5.56 -13.16 3.89
N ASN A 328 6.01 -12.91 2.65
CA ASN A 328 7.27 -13.43 2.13
C ASN A 328 7.30 -14.97 2.04
N THR A 329 6.20 -15.56 1.64
CA THR A 329 6.04 -17.02 1.51
C THR A 329 6.72 -17.57 0.26
N GLY A 330 6.97 -16.75 -0.75
CA GLY A 330 7.44 -17.15 -2.07
C GLY A 330 6.35 -17.74 -2.98
N GLU A 331 5.09 -17.75 -2.52
CA GLU A 331 3.96 -18.22 -3.31
C GLU A 331 3.49 -17.14 -4.31
N GLN A 332 2.77 -17.55 -5.35
CA GLN A 332 2.20 -16.64 -6.34
C GLN A 332 0.78 -16.24 -5.94
N PHE A 333 0.61 -14.96 -5.62
CA PHE A 333 -0.69 -14.35 -5.33
C PHE A 333 -1.02 -13.24 -6.34
N ASP A 334 -2.14 -12.55 -6.13
CA ASP A 334 -2.48 -11.34 -6.89
C ASP A 334 -1.47 -10.19 -6.67
N TYR A 335 -0.51 -10.38 -5.77
CA TYR A 335 0.57 -9.46 -5.43
C TYR A 335 1.93 -10.19 -5.29
N VAL A 336 3.03 -9.42 -5.27
CA VAL A 336 4.38 -9.96 -5.07
C VAL A 336 4.56 -10.35 -3.61
N ASP A 337 4.86 -11.62 -3.34
CA ASP A 337 5.13 -12.18 -2.00
C ASP A 337 6.47 -12.95 -1.95
N ASN A 338 7.41 -12.59 -2.80
CA ASN A 338 8.73 -13.17 -2.84
C ASN A 338 9.79 -12.08 -2.66
N PHE A 339 10.17 -11.85 -1.42
CA PHE A 339 11.18 -10.88 -1.01
C PHE A 339 12.33 -11.58 -0.31
N LYS A 340 13.52 -10.97 -0.34
CA LYS A 340 14.54 -11.29 0.63
C LYS A 340 14.12 -10.75 2.00
N SER A 341 14.49 -11.44 3.08
CA SER A 341 14.10 -11.01 4.44
C SER A 341 14.50 -9.57 4.75
N SER A 342 15.67 -9.12 4.31
CA SER A 342 16.13 -7.74 4.47
C SER A 342 15.28 -6.73 3.67
N THR A 343 14.86 -7.09 2.46
CA THR A 343 13.97 -6.28 1.61
C THR A 343 12.60 -6.15 2.26
N TRP A 344 12.04 -7.25 2.75
CA TRP A 344 10.76 -7.28 3.46
C TRP A 344 10.78 -6.40 4.72
N LEU A 345 11.85 -6.51 5.51
CA LEU A 345 12.05 -5.67 6.68
C LEU A 345 12.15 -4.19 6.33
N SER A 346 12.87 -3.82 5.27
CA SER A 346 12.97 -2.43 4.80
C SER A 346 11.63 -1.88 4.34
N LEU A 347 10.85 -2.70 3.61
CA LEU A 347 9.51 -2.35 3.15
C LEU A 347 8.58 -2.04 4.33
N LEU A 348 8.58 -2.89 5.35
CA LEU A 348 7.68 -2.73 6.50
C LEU A 348 8.15 -1.61 7.43
N SER A 349 9.44 -1.52 7.70
CA SER A 349 10.09 -0.52 8.56
C SER A 349 9.71 0.92 8.19
N ASN A 350 9.84 1.28 6.92
CA ASN A 350 9.55 2.64 6.46
C ASN A 350 8.08 3.02 6.70
N LYS A 351 7.16 2.07 6.58
CA LYS A 351 5.73 2.27 6.80
C LYS A 351 5.38 2.35 8.29
N LEU A 352 5.94 1.47 9.11
CA LEU A 352 5.71 1.45 10.56
C LEU A 352 6.16 2.75 11.25
N TRP A 353 7.23 3.38 10.75
CA TRP A 353 7.68 4.66 11.27
C TRP A 353 6.60 5.75 11.16
N LEU A 354 5.90 5.81 10.03
CA LEU A 354 4.81 6.76 9.80
C LEU A 354 3.57 6.45 10.65
N THR A 355 3.26 5.17 10.90
CA THR A 355 2.06 4.78 11.62
C THR A 355 2.00 5.32 13.05
N LYS A 356 3.15 5.44 13.72
CA LYS A 356 3.22 5.97 15.08
C LYS A 356 2.76 7.43 15.18
N THR A 357 2.98 8.22 14.13
CA THR A 357 2.53 9.63 14.08
C THR A 357 1.02 9.73 13.83
N LEU A 358 0.42 8.74 13.18
CA LEU A 358 -0.99 8.72 12.86
C LEU A 358 -1.87 8.24 14.03
N LEU A 359 -1.33 7.31 14.85
CA LEU A 359 -2.06 6.76 15.99
C LEU A 359 -2.40 7.85 17.03
N THR A 360 -3.59 7.78 17.60
CA THR A 360 -3.94 8.50 18.83
C THR A 360 -3.09 7.98 19.98
N LYS A 361 -2.95 8.72 21.07
CA LYS A 361 -2.23 8.24 22.27
C LYS A 361 -2.80 6.96 22.84
N THR A 362 -4.12 6.80 22.74
CA THR A 362 -4.86 5.63 23.21
C THR A 362 -4.92 4.49 22.19
N GLY A 363 -4.36 4.71 21.00
CA GLY A 363 -4.48 3.84 19.84
C GLY A 363 -3.64 2.57 19.88
N SER A 364 -3.97 1.67 18.98
CA SER A 364 -3.39 0.34 18.86
C SER A 364 -3.05 -0.03 17.43
N ILE A 365 -2.06 -0.91 17.26
CA ILE A 365 -1.74 -1.54 15.99
C ILE A 365 -1.76 -3.06 16.12
N PHE A 366 -2.35 -3.72 15.12
CA PHE A 366 -2.42 -5.17 14.96
C PHE A 366 -1.73 -5.54 13.64
N VAL A 367 -0.67 -6.33 13.72
CA VAL A 367 0.11 -6.76 12.56
C VAL A 367 -0.03 -8.25 12.40
N HIS A 368 -0.68 -8.66 11.31
CA HIS A 368 -0.95 -10.05 11.00
C HIS A 368 0.20 -10.63 10.18
N LEU A 369 0.77 -11.74 10.61
CA LEU A 369 1.94 -12.37 10.00
C LEU A 369 1.79 -13.89 9.96
N ASP A 370 2.32 -14.48 8.90
CA ASP A 370 2.53 -15.91 8.80
C ASP A 370 3.87 -16.32 9.43
N HIS A 371 4.02 -17.60 9.72
CA HIS A 371 5.24 -18.19 10.31
C HIS A 371 6.54 -17.89 9.52
N SER A 372 6.45 -17.53 8.25
CA SER A 372 7.62 -17.21 7.41
C SER A 372 8.31 -15.92 7.85
N SER A 373 7.53 -14.98 8.41
CA SER A 373 7.98 -13.63 8.75
C SER A 373 7.62 -13.17 10.17
N ASP A 374 6.88 -13.96 10.94
CA ASP A 374 6.38 -13.56 12.26
C ASP A 374 7.49 -13.23 13.27
N TYR A 375 8.56 -14.03 13.30
CA TYR A 375 9.70 -13.79 14.17
C TYR A 375 10.45 -12.48 13.83
N LEU A 376 10.61 -12.18 12.54
CA LEU A 376 11.22 -10.92 12.06
C LEU A 376 10.32 -9.73 12.39
N GLY A 377 9.01 -9.88 12.14
CA GLY A 377 8.02 -8.85 12.43
C GLY A 377 7.96 -8.51 13.91
N ARG A 378 8.05 -9.50 14.81
CA ARG A 378 8.08 -9.27 16.25
C ARG A 378 9.27 -8.41 16.69
N ILE A 379 10.48 -8.72 16.17
CA ILE A 379 11.69 -7.95 16.49
C ILE A 379 11.53 -6.50 15.98
N LEU A 380 11.04 -6.35 14.74
CA LEU A 380 10.81 -5.05 14.14
C LEU A 380 9.81 -4.21 14.95
N LEU A 381 8.70 -4.80 15.37
CA LEU A 381 7.68 -4.10 16.15
C LEU A 381 8.19 -3.68 17.53
N ASN A 382 9.02 -4.51 18.18
CA ASN A 382 9.69 -4.13 19.42
C ASN A 382 10.59 -2.91 19.24
N ASP A 383 11.32 -2.82 18.10
CA ASP A 383 12.20 -1.69 17.81
C ASP A 383 11.42 -0.38 17.61
N PHE A 384 10.25 -0.45 16.93
CA PHE A 384 9.43 0.74 16.63
C PHE A 384 8.53 1.18 17.76
N PHE A 385 7.83 0.25 18.40
CA PHE A 385 6.82 0.55 19.40
C PHE A 385 7.35 0.44 20.83
N GLY A 386 8.44 -0.29 21.05
CA GLY A 386 8.97 -0.62 22.37
C GLY A 386 8.39 -1.95 22.89
N GLU A 387 9.22 -2.78 23.50
CA GLU A 387 8.79 -4.07 24.07
C GLU A 387 7.76 -3.88 25.18
N GLU A 388 7.83 -2.77 25.93
CA GLU A 388 6.88 -2.41 26.97
C GLU A 388 5.47 -2.16 26.47
N ASN A 389 5.31 -1.80 25.19
CA ASN A 389 4.01 -1.54 24.55
C ASN A 389 3.39 -2.77 23.90
N PHE A 390 4.08 -3.89 23.94
CA PHE A 390 3.50 -5.17 23.52
C PHE A 390 2.38 -5.62 24.44
N LYS A 391 1.24 -6.01 23.87
CA LYS A 391 0.07 -6.49 24.60
C LYS A 391 -0.09 -8.00 24.49
N ASN A 392 -0.32 -8.51 23.29
CA ASN A 392 -0.55 -9.94 23.02
C ASN A 392 0.03 -10.37 21.68
N GLN A 393 0.37 -11.65 21.58
CA GLN A 393 0.42 -12.39 20.34
C GLN A 393 -0.87 -13.20 20.25
N ILE A 394 -1.79 -12.77 19.40
CA ILE A 394 -3.03 -13.44 19.15
C ILE A 394 -2.78 -14.54 18.12
N ILE A 395 -3.26 -15.75 18.42
CA ILE A 395 -3.17 -16.90 17.52
C ILE A 395 -4.52 -17.07 16.84
N TRP A 396 -4.59 -16.74 15.56
CA TRP A 396 -5.74 -17.11 14.75
C TRP A 396 -5.63 -18.56 14.32
N TYR A 397 -6.43 -19.44 14.93
CA TYR A 397 -6.50 -20.86 14.62
C TYR A 397 -7.64 -21.14 13.64
N TYR A 398 -7.35 -21.91 12.57
CA TYR A 398 -8.33 -22.31 11.56
C TYR A 398 -8.23 -23.81 11.28
N TRP A 399 -9.19 -24.56 11.76
CA TRP A 399 -9.25 -26.02 11.69
C TRP A 399 -9.67 -26.54 10.31
N ASN A 400 -10.32 -25.73 9.49
CA ASN A 400 -10.97 -26.12 8.23
C ASN A 400 -10.08 -26.03 6.99
N LYS A 401 -8.80 -25.62 7.10
CA LYS A 401 -7.87 -25.61 5.98
C LYS A 401 -7.43 -27.04 5.69
N PHE A 402 -7.66 -27.50 4.44
CA PHE A 402 -7.20 -28.82 4.00
C PHE A 402 -5.67 -28.89 4.03
N GLN A 403 -5.15 -29.97 4.58
CA GLN A 403 -3.70 -30.19 4.66
C GLN A 403 -3.31 -31.59 4.24
N MET A 404 -2.24 -31.70 3.46
CA MET A 404 -1.69 -33.00 3.09
C MET A 404 -1.00 -33.65 4.30
N ARG A 405 -1.29 -34.93 4.53
CA ARG A 405 -0.59 -35.75 5.53
C ARG A 405 0.75 -36.22 4.96
N GLY A 406 1.80 -36.30 5.77
CA GLY A 406 3.04 -36.99 5.41
C GLY A 406 4.22 -36.10 4.98
N MET A 407 4.20 -34.81 5.26
CA MET A 407 5.27 -33.88 4.88
C MET A 407 6.44 -33.77 5.89
N GLY A 408 6.58 -34.73 6.83
CA GLY A 408 7.68 -34.73 7.81
C GLY A 408 7.57 -33.66 8.91
N ALA A 409 6.48 -32.88 8.94
CA ALA A 409 6.20 -31.86 9.93
C ALA A 409 4.71 -31.84 10.32
N TYR A 410 4.39 -31.20 11.42
CA TYR A 410 2.99 -30.98 11.81
C TYR A 410 2.33 -30.00 10.85
N PRO A 411 1.03 -30.22 10.50
CA PRO A 411 0.25 -29.28 9.73
C PRO A 411 0.14 -27.91 10.44
N ARG A 412 0.20 -26.84 9.66
CA ARG A 412 0.09 -25.45 10.17
C ARG A 412 -1.31 -24.94 9.98
N ASN A 413 -2.03 -24.72 11.09
CA ASN A 413 -3.41 -24.29 11.12
C ASN A 413 -3.59 -22.96 11.85
N HIS A 414 -2.56 -22.12 11.89
CA HIS A 414 -2.63 -20.84 12.56
C HIS A 414 -1.74 -19.79 11.91
N GLN A 415 -2.07 -18.54 12.18
CA GLN A 415 -1.27 -17.35 11.92
C GLN A 415 -1.20 -16.51 13.19
N SER A 416 -0.22 -15.60 13.27
CA SER A 416 0.01 -14.73 14.43
C SER A 416 -0.44 -13.31 14.15
N ILE A 417 -1.11 -12.66 15.11
CA ILE A 417 -1.44 -11.24 15.07
C ILE A 417 -0.77 -10.59 16.27
N TYR A 418 0.17 -9.70 16.01
CA TYR A 418 0.88 -8.96 17.05
C TYR A 418 0.13 -7.69 17.41
N PHE A 419 -0.26 -7.58 18.67
CA PHE A 419 -0.97 -6.44 19.21
C PHE A 419 -0.02 -5.56 20.03
N TYR A 420 0.13 -4.30 19.60
CA TYR A 420 0.88 -3.25 20.27
C TYR A 420 0.00 -2.04 20.57
N ALA A 421 0.21 -1.44 21.73
CA ALA A 421 -0.31 -0.11 22.03
C ALA A 421 0.65 0.97 21.51
N ARG A 422 0.17 2.18 21.20
CA ARG A 422 1.04 3.34 21.05
C ARG A 422 1.71 3.71 22.37
N ASP A 423 0.91 3.71 23.46
CA ASP A 423 1.36 3.89 24.84
C ASP A 423 0.60 2.91 25.73
N GLN A 424 1.33 2.04 26.43
CA GLN A 424 0.74 1.00 27.28
C GLN A 424 -0.13 1.57 28.39
N LYS A 425 0.20 2.75 28.91
CA LYS A 425 -0.49 3.36 30.06
C LYS A 425 -1.79 4.05 29.66
N GLU A 426 -1.86 4.58 28.44
CA GLU A 426 -3.02 5.32 27.92
C GLU A 426 -3.90 4.48 26.99
N ASN A 427 -3.47 3.28 26.63
CA ASN A 427 -4.14 2.44 25.65
C ASN A 427 -5.59 2.09 26.05
N HIS A 428 -6.52 2.33 25.14
CA HIS A 428 -7.90 1.88 25.26
C HIS A 428 -8.03 0.44 24.76
N PHE A 429 -8.52 -0.43 25.62
CA PHE A 429 -8.84 -1.81 25.30
C PHE A 429 -10.23 -2.14 25.83
N TYR A 430 -11.08 -2.66 24.96
CA TYR A 430 -12.47 -3.04 25.26
C TYR A 430 -12.57 -4.57 25.30
N PRO A 431 -12.59 -5.20 26.51
CA PRO A 431 -12.63 -6.64 26.64
C PRO A 431 -13.85 -7.24 25.93
N GLN A 432 -13.62 -8.27 25.14
CA GLN A 432 -14.68 -9.05 24.50
C GLN A 432 -14.99 -10.29 25.31
N VAL A 433 -16.22 -10.75 25.23
CA VAL A 433 -16.66 -11.96 25.91
C VAL A 433 -17.24 -12.95 24.92
N THR A 434 -17.10 -14.23 25.22
CA THR A 434 -17.71 -15.32 24.47
C THR A 434 -18.80 -15.96 25.32
N PRO A 435 -20.05 -16.09 24.81
CA PRO A 435 -21.10 -16.81 25.51
C PRO A 435 -20.68 -18.26 25.78
N LEU A 436 -21.05 -18.78 26.95
CA LEU A 436 -20.86 -20.18 27.32
C LEU A 436 -22.10 -21.00 26.93
N ASP A 437 -21.89 -22.19 26.39
CA ASP A 437 -23.00 -23.14 26.12
C ASP A 437 -23.79 -23.49 27.38
N ARG A 438 -23.15 -23.49 28.53
CA ARG A 438 -23.75 -23.71 29.83
C ARG A 438 -23.13 -22.79 30.87
N PRO A 439 -23.96 -22.23 31.79
CA PRO A 439 -23.45 -21.42 32.87
C PRO A 439 -22.38 -22.15 33.68
N LYS A 440 -21.30 -21.45 34.02
CA LYS A 440 -20.25 -21.93 34.91
C LYS A 440 -20.38 -21.27 36.28
N LYS A 441 -20.14 -22.07 37.35
CA LYS A 441 -20.01 -21.52 38.69
C LYS A 441 -18.54 -21.19 38.96
N LEU A 442 -18.23 -19.91 39.07
CA LEU A 442 -16.90 -19.41 39.42
C LEU A 442 -16.87 -19.04 40.91
N LYS A 443 -15.77 -19.37 41.58
CA LYS A 443 -15.57 -18.95 42.97
C LYS A 443 -15.43 -17.44 43.00
N ARG A 444 -16.26 -16.76 43.83
CA ARG A 444 -16.06 -15.33 44.07
C ARG A 444 -14.77 -15.13 44.83
N ILE A 445 -13.87 -14.35 44.32
CA ILE A 445 -12.54 -14.08 44.86
C ILE A 445 -12.38 -12.60 45.18
N PHE A 446 -11.49 -12.28 46.15
CA PHE A 446 -11.06 -10.92 46.40
C PHE A 446 -9.57 -10.88 46.72
N TRP A 447 -8.96 -9.73 46.55
CA TRP A 447 -7.57 -9.49 46.87
C TRP A 447 -7.48 -9.11 48.35
N ASP A 448 -6.89 -9.99 49.17
CA ASP A 448 -6.61 -9.71 50.57
C ASP A 448 -5.30 -8.89 50.68
N LYS A 449 -5.45 -7.61 51.00
CA LYS A 449 -4.30 -6.67 51.09
C LYS A 449 -3.37 -7.00 52.25
N GLU A 450 -3.89 -7.57 53.35
CA GLU A 450 -3.08 -7.93 54.52
C GLU A 450 -2.22 -9.17 54.25
N LYS A 451 -2.78 -10.13 53.55
CA LYS A 451 -2.08 -11.38 53.22
C LYS A 451 -1.40 -11.36 51.87
N ASN A 452 -1.55 -10.27 51.14
CA ASN A 452 -0.99 -10.07 49.80
C ASN A 452 -1.25 -11.26 48.85
N ARG A 453 -2.49 -11.77 48.84
CA ARG A 453 -2.94 -12.92 48.04
C ARG A 453 -4.42 -12.90 47.71
N ILE A 454 -4.79 -13.62 46.67
CA ILE A 454 -6.20 -13.85 46.32
C ILE A 454 -6.82 -14.82 47.34
N GLN A 455 -8.03 -14.50 47.84
CA GLN A 455 -8.81 -15.36 48.67
C GLN A 455 -10.23 -15.52 48.13
N ASN A 456 -10.86 -16.67 48.49
CA ASN A 456 -12.26 -16.90 48.20
C ASN A 456 -13.16 -16.10 49.15
N VAL A 457 -14.21 -15.47 48.63
CA VAL A 457 -15.28 -14.90 49.45
C VAL A 457 -16.04 -16.07 50.11
N LYS A 458 -16.28 -15.94 51.41
CA LYS A 458 -17.07 -16.91 52.16
C LYS A 458 -18.34 -16.25 52.64
N ASP A 459 -19.43 -17.02 52.70
CA ASP A 459 -20.70 -16.60 53.29
C ASP A 459 -20.63 -16.60 54.84
N THR A 460 -21.73 -16.27 55.47
CA THR A 460 -21.87 -16.24 56.93
C THR A 460 -21.68 -17.61 57.62
N GLU A 461 -21.79 -18.72 56.86
CA GLU A 461 -21.56 -20.08 57.31
C GLU A 461 -20.13 -20.57 57.01
N GLY A 462 -19.28 -19.75 56.42
CA GLY A 462 -17.89 -20.08 56.07
C GLY A 462 -17.76 -20.85 54.76
N LYS A 463 -18.82 -21.01 53.97
CA LYS A 463 -18.83 -21.68 52.67
C LYS A 463 -18.37 -20.70 51.58
N VAL A 464 -17.66 -21.23 50.58
CA VAL A 464 -17.23 -20.43 49.43
C VAL A 464 -18.44 -19.99 48.60
N VAL A 465 -18.52 -18.70 48.30
CA VAL A 465 -19.54 -18.12 47.44
C VAL A 465 -19.16 -18.33 45.98
N TYR A 466 -20.12 -18.74 45.16
CA TYR A 466 -19.99 -18.94 43.74
C TYR A 466 -20.89 -17.97 42.99
N ASP A 467 -20.34 -17.34 41.94
CA ASP A 467 -21.12 -16.60 40.97
C ASP A 467 -21.41 -17.49 39.77
N GLU A 468 -22.61 -17.43 39.24
CA GLU A 468 -22.97 -18.09 38.00
C GLU A 468 -22.70 -17.11 36.85
N VAL A 469 -21.82 -17.52 35.93
CA VAL A 469 -21.43 -16.70 34.76
C VAL A 469 -21.86 -17.38 33.47
N ASN A 470 -22.44 -16.61 32.57
CA ASN A 470 -22.97 -17.06 31.27
C ASN A 470 -22.02 -16.80 30.13
N ASP A 471 -20.91 -16.12 30.39
CA ASP A 471 -19.88 -15.77 29.42
C ASP A 471 -18.47 -15.96 30.02
N THR A 472 -17.48 -15.94 29.16
CA THR A 472 -16.06 -15.92 29.55
C THR A 472 -15.34 -14.88 28.73
N GLY A 473 -14.29 -14.27 29.31
CA GLY A 473 -13.41 -13.37 28.53
C GLY A 473 -12.83 -14.08 27.30
N LEU A 474 -12.79 -13.38 26.18
CA LEU A 474 -12.11 -13.87 25.00
C LEU A 474 -10.60 -13.93 25.30
N ASP A 475 -9.99 -15.09 25.06
CA ASP A 475 -8.54 -15.27 25.19
C ASP A 475 -7.80 -14.89 23.90
N ASP A 476 -6.50 -15.15 23.83
CA ASP A 476 -5.64 -14.82 22.70
C ASP A 476 -5.49 -15.95 21.67
N VAL A 477 -6.29 -17.03 21.80
CA VAL A 477 -6.40 -18.09 20.79
C VAL A 477 -7.79 -18.04 20.17
N TRP A 478 -7.85 -17.55 18.93
CA TRP A 478 -9.12 -17.32 18.24
C TRP A 478 -9.42 -18.43 17.24
N ASP A 479 -10.44 -19.21 17.55
CA ASP A 479 -10.97 -20.24 16.67
C ASP A 479 -11.99 -19.62 15.70
N ILE A 480 -11.49 -19.22 14.52
CA ILE A 480 -12.29 -18.66 13.45
C ILE A 480 -11.93 -19.39 12.14
N PRO A 481 -12.92 -19.98 11.45
CA PRO A 481 -12.67 -20.74 10.24
C PRO A 481 -12.07 -19.87 9.14
N TYR A 482 -11.16 -20.46 8.36
CA TYR A 482 -10.66 -19.88 7.12
C TYR A 482 -11.79 -19.80 6.08
N LEU A 483 -11.79 -18.76 5.23
CA LEU A 483 -12.78 -18.60 4.17
C LEU A 483 -12.60 -19.69 3.09
N GLY A 484 -13.50 -20.65 3.08
CA GLY A 484 -13.55 -21.67 2.02
C GLY A 484 -13.93 -21.08 0.67
N THR A 485 -13.65 -21.82 -0.41
CA THR A 485 -13.96 -21.43 -1.80
C THR A 485 -15.45 -21.16 -2.05
N THR A 486 -16.33 -21.76 -1.25
CA THR A 486 -17.79 -21.63 -1.34
C THR A 486 -18.38 -20.58 -0.42
N SER A 487 -17.54 -19.83 0.31
CA SER A 487 -18.03 -18.78 1.21
C SER A 487 -18.65 -17.63 0.43
N LYS A 488 -19.85 -17.21 0.83
CA LYS A 488 -20.56 -16.05 0.25
C LYS A 488 -19.84 -14.72 0.51
N GLU A 489 -18.95 -14.68 1.50
CA GLU A 489 -18.14 -13.51 1.82
C GLU A 489 -16.98 -13.29 0.84
N ARG A 490 -16.65 -14.32 0.05
CA ARG A 490 -15.48 -14.31 -0.80
C ARG A 490 -15.64 -13.42 -2.02
N THR A 491 -14.69 -12.50 -2.24
CA THR A 491 -14.66 -11.58 -3.39
C THR A 491 -13.88 -12.12 -4.59
N GLY A 492 -13.17 -13.24 -4.41
CA GLY A 492 -12.23 -13.79 -5.40
C GLY A 492 -10.76 -13.41 -5.15
N PHE A 493 -10.47 -12.66 -4.09
CA PHE A 493 -9.12 -12.35 -3.66
C PHE A 493 -8.51 -13.53 -2.90
N ASP A 494 -7.28 -13.97 -3.27
CA ASP A 494 -6.69 -15.22 -2.80
C ASP A 494 -6.53 -15.30 -1.27
N THR A 495 -6.06 -14.21 -0.65
CA THR A 495 -5.69 -14.16 0.78
C THR A 495 -6.69 -13.41 1.65
N GLN A 496 -7.94 -13.29 1.18
CA GLN A 496 -8.99 -12.59 1.91
C GLN A 496 -9.17 -13.15 3.33
N LYS A 497 -9.20 -12.26 4.33
CA LYS A 497 -9.47 -12.60 5.73
C LYS A 497 -10.97 -12.58 6.03
N PRO A 498 -11.46 -13.39 7.02
CA PRO A 498 -12.84 -13.33 7.48
C PRO A 498 -13.16 -12.00 8.18
N GLU A 499 -14.34 -11.43 7.92
CA GLU A 499 -14.79 -10.22 8.62
C GLU A 499 -14.93 -10.44 10.13
N GLU A 500 -15.27 -11.65 10.58
CA GLU A 500 -15.32 -11.99 12.01
C GLU A 500 -13.97 -11.80 12.72
N LEU A 501 -12.85 -12.11 12.05
CA LEU A 501 -11.51 -11.87 12.59
C LEU A 501 -11.27 -10.37 12.83
N ILE A 502 -11.59 -9.56 11.82
CA ILE A 502 -11.41 -8.11 11.87
C ILE A 502 -12.38 -7.46 12.86
N LYS A 503 -13.62 -7.96 12.96
CA LYS A 503 -14.61 -7.52 13.95
C LYS A 503 -14.04 -7.59 15.36
N ARG A 504 -13.44 -8.70 15.75
CA ARG A 504 -12.84 -8.84 17.11
C ARG A 504 -11.77 -7.80 17.37
N ILE A 505 -10.93 -7.51 16.36
CA ILE A 505 -9.89 -6.49 16.47
C ILE A 505 -10.52 -5.11 16.65
N ILE A 506 -11.45 -4.73 15.77
CA ILE A 506 -12.08 -3.41 15.78
C ILE A 506 -12.85 -3.17 17.08
N LEU A 507 -13.63 -4.16 17.54
CA LEU A 507 -14.42 -4.04 18.78
C LEU A 507 -13.54 -3.94 20.03
N SER A 508 -12.36 -4.57 20.04
CA SER A 508 -11.46 -4.51 21.19
C SER A 508 -10.63 -3.23 21.25
N SER A 509 -10.51 -2.49 20.14
CA SER A 509 -9.56 -1.36 20.01
C SER A 509 -10.20 -0.03 19.67
N SER A 510 -11.50 0.02 19.34
CA SER A 510 -12.17 1.26 18.93
C SER A 510 -13.64 1.32 19.29
N LEU A 511 -14.17 2.54 19.40
CA LEU A 511 -15.60 2.84 19.57
C LEU A 511 -16.21 3.29 18.22
N PRO A 512 -17.55 3.30 18.10
CA PRO A 512 -18.22 3.90 16.94
C PRO A 512 -17.72 5.32 16.65
N THR A 513 -17.59 5.67 15.36
CA THR A 513 -17.05 6.92 14.84
C THR A 513 -15.53 7.12 14.97
N GLU A 514 -14.82 6.31 15.76
CA GLU A 514 -13.36 6.33 15.75
C GLU A 514 -12.79 5.72 14.47
N MET A 515 -11.56 6.08 14.14
CA MET A 515 -10.97 5.77 12.83
C MET A 515 -10.10 4.52 12.86
N VAL A 516 -10.35 3.65 11.88
CA VAL A 516 -9.58 2.42 11.60
C VAL A 516 -8.77 2.63 10.33
N LEU A 517 -7.49 2.26 10.34
CA LEU A 517 -6.59 2.33 9.18
C LEU A 517 -6.14 0.94 8.77
N ASP A 518 -6.16 0.70 7.45
CA ASP A 518 -5.50 -0.44 6.80
C ASP A 518 -4.77 0.04 5.55
N PHE A 519 -3.44 0.01 5.56
CA PHE A 519 -2.61 0.44 4.42
C PHE A 519 -2.04 -0.73 3.58
N PHE A 520 -2.58 -1.92 3.81
CA PHE A 520 -2.49 -3.11 2.97
C PHE A 520 -3.87 -3.70 2.77
N SER A 521 -4.80 -2.86 2.26
CA SER A 521 -6.24 -3.14 2.29
C SER A 521 -6.66 -4.43 1.58
N GLY A 522 -5.87 -4.91 0.61
CA GLY A 522 -6.10 -6.17 -0.10
C GLY A 522 -7.51 -6.26 -0.67
N SER A 523 -8.32 -7.17 -0.11
CA SER A 523 -9.73 -7.33 -0.50
C SER A 523 -10.68 -6.31 0.16
N GLY A 524 -10.20 -5.38 0.99
CA GLY A 524 -11.03 -4.40 1.70
C GLY A 524 -11.81 -4.96 2.89
N THR A 525 -11.43 -6.12 3.44
CA THR A 525 -12.15 -6.73 4.57
C THR A 525 -12.21 -5.82 5.79
N THR A 526 -11.09 -5.15 6.12
CA THR A 526 -11.01 -4.20 7.24
C THR A 526 -11.98 -3.05 7.07
N LEU A 527 -12.04 -2.47 5.87
CA LEU A 527 -12.89 -1.34 5.55
C LEU A 527 -14.38 -1.72 5.59
N SER A 528 -14.71 -2.90 5.04
CA SER A 528 -16.06 -3.46 5.06
C SER A 528 -16.55 -3.71 6.49
N ALA A 529 -15.70 -4.32 7.33
CA ALA A 529 -16.02 -4.56 8.74
C ALA A 529 -16.16 -3.24 9.53
N ALA A 530 -15.26 -2.27 9.30
CA ALA A 530 -15.33 -0.95 9.94
C ALA A 530 -16.62 -0.21 9.57
N GLN A 531 -17.02 -0.20 8.29
CA GLN A 531 -18.29 0.37 7.83
C GLN A 531 -19.50 -0.27 8.55
N LYS A 532 -19.58 -1.60 8.56
CA LYS A 532 -20.67 -2.35 9.22
C LYS A 532 -20.73 -2.11 10.72
N LEU A 533 -19.57 -1.88 11.35
CA LEU A 533 -19.45 -1.56 12.77
C LEU A 533 -19.57 -0.05 13.08
N ARG A 534 -19.86 0.79 12.08
CA ARG A 534 -19.99 2.25 12.21
C ARG A 534 -18.73 2.96 12.71
N ARG A 535 -17.56 2.46 12.31
CA ARG A 535 -16.28 3.14 12.48
C ARG A 535 -15.96 3.91 11.20
N LYS A 536 -15.28 5.04 11.34
CA LYS A 536 -14.65 5.67 10.18
C LYS A 536 -13.45 4.82 9.75
N TRP A 537 -13.13 4.86 8.46
CA TRP A 537 -12.03 4.04 7.95
C TRP A 537 -11.18 4.78 6.92
N LEU A 538 -9.91 4.39 6.87
CA LEU A 538 -8.95 4.84 5.87
C LEU A 538 -8.27 3.60 5.29
N GLY A 539 -8.38 3.41 3.97
CA GLY A 539 -7.76 2.30 3.25
C GLY A 539 -6.78 2.78 2.21
N ILE A 540 -5.62 2.12 2.12
CA ILE A 540 -4.63 2.38 1.07
C ILE A 540 -4.35 1.07 0.34
N GLU A 541 -4.42 1.11 -0.99
CA GLU A 541 -4.14 -0.06 -1.84
C GLU A 541 -3.53 0.37 -3.17
N LEU A 542 -2.54 -0.39 -3.66
CA LEU A 542 -1.87 -0.14 -4.92
C LEU A 542 -2.38 -1.03 -6.07
N GLY A 543 -2.89 -2.22 -5.74
CA GLY A 543 -3.22 -3.25 -6.72
C GLY A 543 -4.38 -2.90 -7.65
N SER A 544 -4.48 -3.59 -8.79
CA SER A 544 -5.58 -3.43 -9.74
C SER A 544 -6.95 -3.80 -9.15
N HIS A 545 -6.97 -4.57 -8.07
CA HIS A 545 -8.15 -4.88 -7.27
C HIS A 545 -8.68 -3.70 -6.44
N PHE A 546 -8.07 -2.52 -6.55
CA PHE A 546 -8.63 -1.25 -6.06
C PHE A 546 -9.97 -0.91 -6.71
N ASN A 547 -10.16 -1.21 -8.00
CA ASN A 547 -11.33 -0.85 -8.78
C ASN A 547 -12.61 -1.64 -8.38
N ASP A 548 -13.74 -1.37 -9.07
CA ASP A 548 -14.98 -2.11 -8.87
C ASP A 548 -14.81 -3.60 -9.19
N PHE A 549 -14.07 -3.91 -10.27
CA PHE A 549 -13.74 -5.26 -10.71
C PHE A 549 -12.28 -5.35 -11.15
N TYR A 550 -11.71 -6.53 -11.04
CA TYR A 550 -10.38 -6.85 -11.55
C TYR A 550 -10.33 -8.29 -12.09
N ILE A 551 -9.24 -8.64 -12.75
CA ILE A 551 -8.97 -10.03 -13.15
C ILE A 551 -8.02 -10.62 -12.12
N ASN A 552 -8.49 -11.66 -11.42
CA ASN A 552 -7.71 -12.32 -10.37
C ASN A 552 -6.60 -13.21 -10.94
N SER A 553 -5.84 -13.85 -10.05
CA SER A 553 -4.74 -14.75 -10.39
C SER A 553 -5.14 -15.92 -11.29
N ASP A 554 -6.38 -16.39 -11.20
CA ASP A 554 -6.91 -17.47 -12.01
C ASP A 554 -7.43 -17.01 -13.38
N GLY A 555 -7.40 -15.70 -13.65
CA GLY A 555 -7.90 -15.09 -14.87
C GLY A 555 -9.41 -14.88 -14.87
N GLU A 556 -10.06 -14.94 -13.73
CA GLU A 556 -11.51 -14.73 -13.57
C GLU A 556 -11.81 -13.28 -13.15
N LYS A 557 -12.99 -12.79 -13.55
CA LYS A 557 -13.49 -11.50 -13.09
C LYS A 557 -13.90 -11.61 -11.62
N ALA A 558 -13.25 -10.80 -10.77
CA ALA A 558 -13.48 -10.75 -9.32
C ALA A 558 -13.92 -9.34 -8.89
N THR A 559 -14.61 -9.24 -7.77
CA THR A 559 -15.00 -7.95 -7.18
C THR A 559 -13.81 -7.31 -6.49
N GLY A 560 -13.50 -6.06 -6.85
CA GLY A 560 -12.44 -5.29 -6.20
C GLY A 560 -12.95 -4.53 -4.96
N ILE A 561 -12.05 -3.77 -4.32
CA ILE A 561 -12.35 -3.07 -3.06
C ILE A 561 -13.49 -2.07 -3.24
N LEU A 562 -13.41 -1.24 -4.30
CA LEU A 562 -14.43 -0.22 -4.57
C LEU A 562 -15.80 -0.86 -4.78
N GLY A 563 -15.87 -1.93 -5.58
CA GLY A 563 -17.10 -2.69 -5.79
C GLY A 563 -17.64 -3.29 -4.49
N ARG A 564 -16.79 -3.94 -3.69
CA ARG A 564 -17.14 -4.49 -2.38
C ARG A 564 -17.71 -3.43 -1.43
N LEU A 565 -17.08 -2.25 -1.34
CA LEU A 565 -17.57 -1.16 -0.50
C LEU A 565 -18.93 -0.65 -0.96
N LYS A 566 -19.14 -0.52 -2.27
CA LYS A 566 -20.45 -0.18 -2.83
C LYS A 566 -21.52 -1.22 -2.47
N GLU A 567 -21.21 -2.52 -2.57
CA GLU A 567 -22.08 -3.61 -2.13
C GLU A 567 -22.41 -3.52 -0.65
N VAL A 568 -21.43 -3.19 0.20
CA VAL A 568 -21.62 -2.97 1.64
C VAL A 568 -22.57 -1.80 1.88
N LEU A 569 -22.40 -0.69 1.17
CA LEU A 569 -23.31 0.46 1.27
C LEU A 569 -24.74 0.13 0.81
N ALA A 570 -24.88 -0.67 -0.24
CA ALA A 570 -26.21 -1.11 -0.72
C ALA A 570 -26.95 -2.00 0.31
N GLY A 571 -26.23 -2.59 1.25
CA GLY A 571 -26.81 -3.42 2.30
C GLY A 571 -27.25 -4.79 1.79
N LYS A 572 -28.55 -4.98 1.63
CA LYS A 572 -29.09 -6.29 1.26
C LYS A 572 -29.09 -6.54 -0.24
N GLY A 573 -28.65 -5.70 -1.16
CA GLY A 573 -28.69 -5.94 -2.60
C GLY A 573 -29.53 -7.17 -3.03
N ASN A 574 -29.26 -7.80 -4.14
CA ASN A 574 -29.84 -9.10 -4.51
C ASN A 574 -29.16 -10.29 -3.81
N HIS A 575 -28.10 -10.04 -3.04
CA HIS A 575 -27.35 -11.06 -2.32
C HIS A 575 -27.77 -11.11 -0.85
N GLU A 576 -27.75 -12.31 -0.28
CA GLU A 576 -27.93 -12.44 1.18
C GLU A 576 -26.78 -11.70 1.91
N PRO A 577 -27.08 -11.07 3.05
CA PRO A 577 -26.05 -10.44 3.86
C PRO A 577 -24.92 -11.40 4.15
N CYS A 578 -23.67 -10.99 3.88
CA CYS A 578 -22.48 -11.81 4.08
C CYS A 578 -21.61 -11.28 5.23
N GLY A 579 -20.67 -12.12 5.68
CA GLY A 579 -19.79 -11.78 6.78
C GLY A 579 -20.57 -11.44 8.06
N ILE A 580 -20.22 -10.34 8.71
CA ILE A 580 -20.84 -9.89 9.98
C ILE A 580 -22.18 -9.16 9.79
N SER A 581 -22.67 -8.97 8.57
CA SER A 581 -23.85 -8.13 8.27
C SER A 581 -25.09 -8.56 9.04
N ALA A 582 -25.36 -9.87 9.15
CA ALA A 582 -26.53 -10.40 9.82
C ALA A 582 -26.47 -10.17 11.34
N GLU A 583 -25.32 -10.43 11.93
CA GLU A 583 -25.08 -10.29 13.37
C GLU A 583 -25.17 -8.82 13.80
N GLU A 584 -24.53 -7.93 13.04
CA GLU A 584 -24.53 -6.49 13.31
C GLU A 584 -25.80 -5.77 12.83
N LYS A 585 -26.76 -6.52 12.26
CA LYS A 585 -28.02 -5.99 11.71
C LYS A 585 -27.78 -4.85 10.72
N TRP A 586 -26.72 -5.00 9.89
CA TRP A 586 -26.36 -4.01 8.90
C TRP A 586 -27.41 -3.96 7.80
N THR A 587 -27.94 -2.78 7.52
CA THR A 587 -29.01 -2.58 6.52
C THR A 587 -28.54 -1.79 5.31
N GLY A 588 -27.34 -1.22 5.35
CA GLY A 588 -26.79 -0.36 4.31
C GLY A 588 -26.70 1.10 4.73
N GLY A 589 -26.31 1.94 3.78
CA GLY A 589 -26.10 3.37 3.93
C GLY A 589 -24.64 3.74 4.11
N GLY A 590 -24.30 4.95 3.66
CA GLY A 590 -22.94 5.49 3.87
C GLY A 590 -22.54 6.52 2.83
N PHE A 591 -21.35 7.10 3.08
CA PHE A 591 -20.76 8.13 2.26
C PHE A 591 -19.23 8.07 2.40
N PHE A 592 -18.51 7.81 1.30
CA PHE A 592 -17.06 7.80 1.32
C PHE A 592 -16.44 8.47 0.09
N LYS A 593 -15.18 8.85 0.22
CA LYS A 593 -14.37 9.42 -0.84
C LYS A 593 -13.34 8.40 -1.32
N TYR A 594 -13.09 8.36 -2.63
CA TYR A 594 -11.95 7.61 -3.16
C TYR A 594 -11.17 8.45 -4.18
N TYR A 595 -9.85 8.22 -4.26
CA TYR A 595 -8.97 8.96 -5.15
C TYR A 595 -7.64 8.24 -5.36
N GLU A 596 -6.88 8.74 -6.32
CA GLU A 596 -5.51 8.31 -6.60
C GLU A 596 -4.52 9.37 -6.11
N LEU A 597 -3.33 8.94 -5.68
CA LEU A 597 -2.21 9.85 -5.51
C LEU A 597 -1.29 9.78 -6.71
N GLU A 598 -0.64 10.91 -7.05
CA GLU A 598 0.43 10.96 -8.03
C GLU A 598 1.47 9.87 -7.70
N GLN A 599 1.75 8.99 -8.66
CA GLN A 599 2.69 7.91 -8.46
C GLN A 599 4.14 8.39 -8.67
N TYR A 600 5.07 7.82 -7.90
CA TYR A 600 6.50 8.08 -8.01
C TYR A 600 7.02 7.82 -9.44
N GLU A 601 6.54 6.74 -10.05
CA GLU A 601 6.89 6.35 -11.41
C GLU A 601 6.42 7.36 -12.45
N ASP A 602 5.31 8.06 -12.25
CA ASP A 602 4.82 9.09 -13.15
C ASP A 602 5.78 10.30 -13.18
N VAL A 603 6.31 10.66 -12.01
CA VAL A 603 7.31 11.72 -11.90
C VAL A 603 8.60 11.31 -12.60
N LEU A 604 9.09 10.09 -12.37
CA LEU A 604 10.31 9.58 -12.99
C LEU A 604 10.21 9.49 -14.53
N ARG A 605 9.06 9.09 -15.06
CA ARG A 605 8.84 9.01 -16.52
C ARG A 605 8.93 10.38 -17.21
N ARG A 606 8.59 11.45 -16.50
CA ARG A 606 8.67 12.83 -16.99
C ARG A 606 10.03 13.47 -16.76
N ALA A 607 10.85 12.87 -15.90
CA ALA A 607 12.15 13.40 -15.56
C ALA A 607 13.16 13.16 -16.69
N HIS A 608 13.90 14.18 -17.03
CA HIS A 608 14.98 14.14 -18.00
C HIS A 608 16.30 14.41 -17.30
N TYR A 609 17.33 13.64 -17.64
CA TYR A 609 18.69 13.89 -17.17
C TYR A 609 19.30 15.02 -17.97
N ALA A 610 19.90 15.99 -17.27
CA ALA A 610 20.70 17.02 -17.88
C ALA A 610 22.19 16.62 -17.81
N ASP A 611 22.97 17.06 -18.80
CA ASP A 611 24.43 16.99 -18.73
C ASP A 611 24.89 17.83 -17.53
N ALA A 612 25.62 17.21 -16.60
CA ALA A 612 26.13 17.87 -15.41
C ALA A 612 27.66 17.89 -15.40
N ASP A 613 28.25 18.97 -14.95
CA ASP A 613 29.70 19.08 -14.75
C ASP A 613 30.10 18.36 -13.47
N LEU A 614 31.01 17.39 -13.55
CA LEU A 614 31.56 16.63 -12.44
C LEU A 614 32.14 17.53 -11.32
N PHE A 615 32.57 18.74 -11.62
CA PHE A 615 33.19 19.66 -10.69
C PHE A 615 32.25 20.77 -10.22
N HIS A 616 31.02 20.80 -10.70
CA HIS A 616 30.00 21.73 -10.22
C HIS A 616 29.56 21.31 -8.82
N ASN A 617 29.54 22.27 -7.88
CA ASN A 617 29.05 22.05 -6.53
C ASN A 617 27.60 22.58 -6.42
N PRO A 618 26.60 21.75 -6.45
CA PRO A 618 25.19 22.18 -6.41
C PRO A 618 24.79 22.76 -5.06
N TYR A 619 25.57 22.50 -4.00
CA TYR A 619 25.31 23.06 -2.68
C TYR A 619 25.71 24.54 -2.58
N GLU A 620 26.51 25.05 -3.53
CA GLU A 620 26.88 26.45 -3.63
C GLU A 620 25.87 27.29 -4.41
N ASP A 621 25.04 26.66 -5.26
CA ASP A 621 24.01 27.33 -6.05
C ASP A 621 22.64 26.65 -5.89
N PRO A 622 21.75 27.23 -5.05
CA PRO A 622 20.41 26.67 -4.83
C PRO A 622 19.54 26.60 -6.10
N TYR A 623 19.83 27.42 -7.11
CA TYR A 623 19.06 27.42 -8.36
C TYR A 623 19.43 26.28 -9.31
N HIS A 624 20.61 25.68 -9.11
CA HIS A 624 21.09 24.52 -9.86
C HIS A 624 21.06 23.23 -9.00
N SER A 625 20.27 23.21 -7.94
CA SER A 625 20.19 22.06 -7.02
C SER A 625 19.60 20.79 -7.63
N TYR A 626 19.06 20.84 -8.85
CA TYR A 626 18.51 19.70 -9.59
C TYR A 626 19.35 19.45 -10.84
N VAL A 627 20.45 18.75 -10.67
CA VAL A 627 21.44 18.55 -11.73
C VAL A 627 21.03 17.42 -12.67
N PHE A 628 20.35 16.40 -12.16
CA PHE A 628 20.12 15.18 -12.91
C PHE A 628 18.67 14.97 -13.36
N LEU A 629 17.69 15.45 -12.60
CA LEU A 629 16.28 15.19 -12.87
C LEU A 629 15.52 16.49 -13.12
N ARG A 630 15.02 16.66 -14.36
CA ARG A 630 14.15 17.79 -14.72
C ARG A 630 12.80 17.26 -15.17
N ASP A 631 11.74 17.60 -14.48
CA ASP A 631 10.36 17.38 -14.92
C ASP A 631 9.88 18.64 -15.68
N MET A 632 10.02 18.61 -17.02
CA MET A 632 9.66 19.75 -17.86
C MET A 632 8.19 20.10 -17.78
N LYS A 633 7.30 19.09 -17.66
CA LYS A 633 5.85 19.30 -17.53
C LYS A 633 5.49 20.00 -16.22
N MET A 634 6.22 19.70 -15.17
CA MET A 634 6.07 20.37 -13.88
C MET A 634 6.56 21.82 -13.96
N LEU A 635 7.67 22.07 -14.62
CA LEU A 635 8.18 23.43 -14.84
C LEU A 635 7.21 24.26 -15.68
N ASP A 636 6.61 23.69 -16.73
CA ASP A 636 5.62 24.36 -17.58
C ASP A 636 4.32 24.68 -16.83
N SER A 637 4.06 24.01 -15.70
CA SER A 637 2.89 24.27 -14.86
C SER A 637 3.05 25.45 -13.92
N VAL A 638 4.25 26.04 -13.83
CA VAL A 638 4.53 27.19 -12.96
C VAL A 638 4.89 28.39 -13.82
N GLU A 639 4.13 29.47 -13.68
CA GLU A 639 4.40 30.76 -14.30
C GLU A 639 4.96 31.73 -13.26
N VAL A 640 6.13 32.29 -13.56
CA VAL A 640 6.82 33.23 -12.65
C VAL A 640 6.60 34.65 -13.15
N ASP A 641 5.92 35.47 -12.33
CA ASP A 641 5.82 36.91 -12.51
C ASP A 641 6.98 37.58 -11.76
N GLU A 642 8.02 37.92 -12.51
CA GLU A 642 9.21 38.58 -11.96
C GLU A 642 8.93 40.01 -11.47
N GLU A 643 8.00 40.75 -12.14
CA GLU A 643 7.63 42.10 -11.75
C GLU A 643 6.79 42.12 -10.47
N GLY A 644 5.85 41.17 -10.34
CA GLY A 644 5.01 41.01 -9.16
C GLY A 644 5.65 40.19 -8.02
N ASN A 645 6.83 39.59 -8.25
CA ASN A 645 7.48 38.65 -7.34
C ASN A 645 6.53 37.52 -6.87
N LYS A 646 5.78 36.95 -7.81
CA LYS A 646 4.79 35.91 -7.60
C LYS A 646 5.04 34.70 -8.49
N ALA A 647 4.58 33.55 -8.06
CA ALA A 647 4.51 32.36 -8.88
C ALA A 647 3.05 31.86 -8.91
N HIS A 648 2.54 31.60 -10.09
CA HIS A 648 1.20 31.07 -10.32
C HIS A 648 1.31 29.61 -10.74
N PHE A 649 0.48 28.76 -10.15
CA PHE A 649 0.43 27.33 -10.46
C PHE A 649 -0.78 27.02 -11.32
N HIS A 650 -0.55 26.33 -12.44
CA HIS A 650 -1.55 25.89 -13.41
C HIS A 650 -1.71 24.37 -13.34
N PRO A 651 -2.58 23.85 -12.43
CA PRO A 651 -2.72 22.41 -12.21
C PRO A 651 -3.08 21.64 -13.48
N GLU A 652 -3.88 22.21 -14.38
CA GLU A 652 -4.33 21.62 -15.64
C GLU A 652 -3.20 21.37 -16.64
N ARG A 653 -2.08 22.08 -16.53
CA ARG A 653 -0.89 21.85 -17.35
C ARG A 653 -0.11 20.63 -16.88
N LEU A 654 -0.20 20.30 -15.59
CA LEU A 654 0.48 19.13 -15.02
C LEU A 654 -0.38 17.86 -15.16
N TYR A 655 -1.60 17.90 -14.66
CA TYR A 655 -2.60 16.83 -14.77
C TYR A 655 -3.99 17.43 -14.93
N PRO A 656 -4.85 16.87 -15.78
CA PRO A 656 -6.21 17.40 -16.00
C PRO A 656 -7.19 17.10 -14.86
N ASP A 657 -6.81 16.23 -13.92
CA ASP A 657 -7.69 15.55 -12.95
C ASP A 657 -7.24 15.79 -11.49
N ILE A 658 -6.52 16.89 -11.22
CA ILE A 658 -6.10 17.23 -9.84
C ILE A 658 -7.32 17.66 -9.00
N ASP A 659 -7.53 16.98 -7.86
CA ASP A 659 -8.36 17.47 -6.76
C ASP A 659 -7.52 18.42 -5.88
N LEU A 660 -7.59 19.71 -6.19
CA LEU A 660 -6.82 20.71 -5.47
C LEU A 660 -7.31 20.89 -4.03
N ALA A 661 -8.63 20.76 -3.78
CA ALA A 661 -9.20 20.90 -2.45
C ALA A 661 -8.65 19.85 -1.48
N GLU A 662 -8.64 18.56 -1.88
CA GLU A 662 -8.09 17.48 -1.06
C GLU A 662 -6.56 17.59 -0.95
N THR A 663 -5.87 17.99 -2.03
CA THR A 663 -4.42 18.22 -2.02
C THR A 663 -4.02 19.26 -1.00
N LEU A 664 -4.73 20.42 -0.97
CA LEU A 664 -4.50 21.49 0.00
C LEU A 664 -4.84 21.04 1.44
N SER A 665 -5.92 20.29 1.60
CA SER A 665 -6.32 19.70 2.88
C SER A 665 -5.21 18.82 3.47
N GLN A 666 -4.65 17.90 2.68
CA GLN A 666 -3.55 17.03 3.09
C GLN A 666 -2.28 17.82 3.42
N ARG A 667 -1.96 18.84 2.62
CA ARG A 667 -0.77 19.70 2.84
C ARG A 667 -0.87 20.54 4.11
N ARG A 668 -2.04 21.10 4.38
CA ARG A 668 -2.32 21.94 5.57
C ARG A 668 -2.61 21.15 6.83
N GLY A 669 -2.86 19.83 6.69
CA GLY A 669 -3.28 18.99 7.80
C GLY A 669 -4.66 19.36 8.35
N LYS A 670 -5.57 19.85 7.49
CA LYS A 670 -6.88 20.37 7.88
C LYS A 670 -8.02 19.62 7.22
N TRP A 671 -9.09 19.43 7.97
CA TRP A 671 -10.29 18.74 7.49
C TRP A 671 -11.18 19.70 6.72
N ILE A 672 -11.73 19.21 5.60
CA ILE A 672 -12.57 20.00 4.71
C ILE A 672 -13.96 20.11 5.30
N LYS A 673 -14.43 21.35 5.44
CA LYS A 673 -15.81 21.65 5.81
C LYS A 673 -16.69 21.80 4.57
N ARG A 674 -16.22 22.57 3.57
CA ARG A 674 -16.97 22.86 2.32
C ARG A 674 -16.03 23.06 1.15
N ILE A 675 -16.49 22.64 -0.03
CA ILE A 675 -15.83 22.89 -1.32
C ILE A 675 -16.78 23.70 -2.19
N THR A 676 -16.25 24.73 -2.84
CA THR A 676 -16.94 25.52 -3.86
C THR A 676 -16.09 25.54 -5.14
N ALA A 677 -16.59 26.12 -6.21
CA ALA A 677 -15.80 26.31 -7.43
C ALA A 677 -14.57 27.21 -7.25
N GLU A 678 -14.57 28.11 -6.26
CA GLU A 678 -13.54 29.13 -6.06
C GLU A 678 -12.61 28.83 -4.89
N TYR A 679 -13.09 28.18 -3.84
CA TYR A 679 -12.31 27.96 -2.62
C TYR A 679 -12.70 26.66 -1.90
N VAL A 680 -11.78 26.19 -1.08
CA VAL A 680 -12.02 25.18 -0.03
C VAL A 680 -12.04 25.88 1.33
N GLU A 681 -13.05 25.55 2.16
CA GLU A 681 -13.17 26.00 3.55
C GLU A 681 -12.88 24.82 4.48
N PHE A 682 -11.99 25.03 5.45
CA PHE A 682 -11.64 24.04 6.45
C PHE A 682 -12.48 24.20 7.73
N GLN A 683 -12.49 23.17 8.58
CA GLN A 683 -13.28 23.16 9.82
C GLN A 683 -12.93 24.30 10.79
N ASP A 684 -11.70 24.80 10.77
CA ASP A 684 -11.24 25.93 11.59
C ASP A 684 -11.64 27.30 10.99
N GLY A 685 -12.31 27.32 9.84
CA GLY A 685 -12.77 28.54 9.17
C GLY A 685 -11.74 29.15 8.19
N GLU A 686 -10.53 28.59 8.07
CA GLU A 686 -9.60 29.04 7.02
C GLU A 686 -10.15 28.68 5.64
N ARG A 687 -9.96 29.60 4.69
CA ARG A 687 -10.32 29.41 3.27
C ARG A 687 -9.09 29.53 2.40
N MET A 688 -8.99 28.65 1.41
CA MET A 688 -7.93 28.69 0.41
C MET A 688 -8.53 28.70 -0.98
N SER A 689 -7.97 29.55 -1.86
CA SER A 689 -8.40 29.64 -3.26
C SER A 689 -8.04 28.36 -4.02
N LEU A 690 -8.96 27.90 -4.87
CA LEU A 690 -8.75 26.82 -5.81
C LEU A 690 -8.35 27.33 -7.21
N THR A 691 -8.58 28.61 -7.49
CA THR A 691 -8.23 29.26 -8.77
C THR A 691 -6.84 29.89 -8.76
N ASP A 692 -6.38 30.37 -7.59
CA ASP A 692 -5.03 30.93 -7.37
C ASP A 692 -4.54 30.47 -5.99
N PRO A 693 -4.09 29.21 -5.86
CA PRO A 693 -3.69 28.63 -4.58
C PRO A 693 -2.39 29.24 -4.07
N ASP A 694 -2.27 29.35 -2.74
CA ASP A 694 -1.07 29.86 -2.08
C ASP A 694 0.18 29.10 -2.50
N TRP A 695 1.13 29.81 -3.13
CA TRP A 695 2.37 29.23 -3.62
C TRP A 695 3.19 28.54 -2.53
N GLN A 696 3.20 29.04 -1.31
CA GLN A 696 3.96 28.42 -0.21
C GLN A 696 3.44 27.00 0.12
N THR A 697 2.14 26.80 -0.06
CA THR A 697 1.50 25.49 0.14
C THR A 697 1.74 24.56 -1.07
N ILE A 698 1.74 25.10 -2.29
CA ILE A 698 1.90 24.34 -3.54
C ILE A 698 3.38 24.00 -3.82
N LYS A 699 4.29 24.91 -3.50
CA LYS A 699 5.72 24.77 -3.79
C LYS A 699 6.30 23.38 -3.48
N PRO A 700 6.05 22.74 -2.32
CA PRO A 700 6.59 21.42 -2.02
C PRO A 700 6.01 20.28 -2.86
N LEU A 701 4.87 20.48 -3.52
CA LEU A 701 4.26 19.51 -4.44
C LEU A 701 4.90 19.58 -5.83
N VAL A 702 5.29 20.76 -6.24
CA VAL A 702 5.88 21.06 -7.55
C VAL A 702 7.41 20.99 -7.48
N TRP A 703 7.97 21.58 -6.42
CA TRP A 703 9.40 21.69 -6.21
C TRP A 703 9.82 20.83 -5.04
N TRP A 704 10.45 19.71 -5.29
CA TRP A 704 10.96 18.82 -4.23
C TRP A 704 12.16 19.48 -3.55
N GLN A 705 12.02 19.73 -2.27
CA GLN A 705 13.06 20.34 -1.41
C GLN A 705 13.92 19.29 -0.73
#